data_3cb072df44001de88a41bad775e909e4
#
_entry.id   3cb072df44001de88a41bad775e909e4
#
_cell.length_a   1.000
_cell.length_b   1.000
_cell.length_c   1.000
_cell.angle_alpha   90.00
_cell.angle_beta   90.00
_cell.angle_gamma   90.00
#
_symmetry.space_group_name_H-M   'P 1'
#
loop_
_entity.id
_entity.type
_entity.pdbx_description
1 polymer ?
#
loop_
_entity_poly.entity_id
_entity_poly.type
_entity_poly.pdbx_seq_one_letter_code
_entity_poly.pdbx_strand_id
1 'polypeptide(L)'
;MSKDLLFEIGLEEVPARFIPNAIQQLKERMTAWLDSSRIAYSAVEAYATPRRLAVLVKEVAEKQEDINEEVKGPSRKIALDEAGNWSKAALGFARSQGVDPEQFTFKELGGVEYIYATKSSIGVPTADVLSEGLLHILHAMTFPKFMRWASYDFKFVRPIRWLVALFGSDIVNLEIAGVQSGNVTRGHRFLGQEAVVESPADYVEVLRKQHVIVDIEERQSLIVKQIEALAAEKDWTIAVKDDLLEEVLYLVETPTVLFGGFDPAFLNIPKDVLITSMREHQRYFPVLDRTGKLLPYFVTVRNGGSQSLEVIAKGNEKVLRARLSDAKFFYEEDQKLEIKDALSKLESIVFHEELGTVGDKVRRIRRIADALAEKLRVSPDTQESVSRAADICKFDLVTQMVYEFPELQGVMGEDYARKAGEKEEVARAVFEHYQPRFAGETVPSTNAGAIVSIADKIDTITGCFSIGIIPTGSQDPYALRRQAAGIVQILLDRKLSATLSDVFNIALDVHSNFGNMKRSTDEIRKELHEFFGLRVKKLLSETLRYDVVDAVLSAGYDDVASVVNRGAALMTAVQTGDVFKATVESFNRVGNLAAKAVHKSVNTGEFTEQGEKNLYEAWYGAYESYCTALQEGDATQALTLASSITPAVTAFFDSVMVMAEDDAVRNNRLALLAAIDSELKRFADFSKLVV
;
A
#
# COMPACT_ATOMS: atom_id res chain seq x y z
N MET A 1 -21.64 36.95 10.44
CA MET A 1 -22.70 36.07 9.93
C MET A 1 -22.02 34.98 9.07
N SER A 2 -22.67 33.87 8.83
CA SER A 2 -22.13 32.81 7.99
C SER A 2 -23.12 32.43 6.87
N LYS A 3 -22.64 31.93 5.77
CA LYS A 3 -23.43 31.45 4.64
C LYS A 3 -22.91 30.07 4.21
N ASP A 4 -23.76 29.22 3.68
CA ASP A 4 -23.31 27.97 3.06
C ASP A 4 -22.70 28.25 1.69
N LEU A 5 -21.68 27.48 1.30
CA LEU A 5 -21.05 27.53 -0.03
C LEU A 5 -21.30 26.23 -0.76
N LEU A 6 -21.84 26.30 -1.97
CA LEU A 6 -21.96 25.17 -2.87
C LEU A 6 -21.04 25.36 -4.07
N PHE A 7 -20.26 24.33 -4.39
CA PHE A 7 -19.49 24.26 -5.62
C PHE A 7 -19.69 22.92 -6.32
N GLU A 8 -20.37 22.94 -7.48
CA GLU A 8 -20.59 21.76 -8.31
C GLU A 8 -19.87 21.89 -9.64
N ILE A 9 -19.12 20.84 -10.01
CA ILE A 9 -18.45 20.69 -11.30
C ILE A 9 -19.24 19.65 -12.10
N GLY A 10 -20.01 20.09 -13.07
CA GLY A 10 -20.78 19.24 -13.98
C GLY A 10 -19.94 18.76 -15.15
N LEU A 11 -19.94 17.45 -15.40
CA LEU A 11 -19.00 16.76 -16.29
C LEU A 11 -19.75 15.88 -17.31
N GLU A 12 -19.07 15.50 -18.39
CA GLU A 12 -19.39 14.26 -19.08
C GLU A 12 -19.01 13.06 -18.18
N GLU A 13 -19.57 11.89 -18.46
CA GLU A 13 -19.42 10.71 -17.61
C GLU A 13 -17.96 10.37 -17.32
N VAL A 14 -17.60 10.46 -16.06
CA VAL A 14 -16.27 10.14 -15.53
C VAL A 14 -16.17 8.63 -15.31
N PRO A 15 -15.06 7.97 -15.68
CA PRO A 15 -14.85 6.57 -15.34
C PRO A 15 -14.99 6.34 -13.81
N ALA A 16 -15.82 5.37 -13.43
CA ALA A 16 -16.16 5.10 -12.04
C ALA A 16 -14.93 5.08 -11.10
N ARG A 17 -13.88 4.36 -11.50
CA ARG A 17 -12.62 4.22 -10.73
C ARG A 17 -11.87 5.53 -10.45
N PHE A 18 -12.21 6.64 -11.11
CA PHE A 18 -11.56 7.94 -10.87
C PHE A 18 -12.33 8.81 -9.89
N ILE A 19 -13.62 8.53 -9.69
CA ILE A 19 -14.52 9.39 -8.92
C ILE A 19 -14.16 9.41 -7.42
N PRO A 20 -13.87 8.28 -6.74
CA PRO A 20 -13.52 8.30 -5.32
C PRO A 20 -12.35 9.22 -5.00
N ASN A 21 -11.26 9.10 -5.76
CA ASN A 21 -10.10 9.96 -5.57
C ASN A 21 -10.39 11.42 -5.95
N ALA A 22 -11.16 11.65 -7.02
CA ALA A 22 -11.49 12.99 -7.49
C ALA A 22 -12.34 13.77 -6.47
N ILE A 23 -13.36 13.14 -5.89
CA ILE A 23 -14.19 13.81 -4.88
C ILE A 23 -13.44 14.04 -3.57
N GLN A 24 -12.59 13.11 -3.17
CA GLN A 24 -11.73 13.26 -2.02
C GLN A 24 -10.76 14.43 -2.21
N GLN A 25 -10.10 14.54 -3.37
CA GLN A 25 -9.25 15.68 -3.70
C GLN A 25 -10.02 17.01 -3.66
N LEU A 26 -11.24 17.05 -4.22
CA LEU A 26 -12.05 18.27 -4.20
C LEU A 26 -12.34 18.72 -2.76
N LYS A 27 -12.73 17.78 -1.89
CA LYS A 27 -12.97 18.02 -0.48
C LYS A 27 -11.72 18.53 0.24
N GLU A 28 -10.60 17.82 0.10
CA GLU A 28 -9.32 18.17 0.76
C GLU A 28 -8.79 19.53 0.31
N ARG A 29 -8.87 19.81 -0.99
CA ARG A 29 -8.40 21.10 -1.54
C ARG A 29 -9.30 22.27 -1.12
N MET A 30 -10.62 22.05 -1.05
CA MET A 30 -11.55 23.03 -0.50
C MET A 30 -11.23 23.34 0.95
N THR A 31 -11.07 22.32 1.77
CA THR A 31 -10.68 22.43 3.19
C THR A 31 -9.36 23.19 3.33
N ALA A 32 -8.32 22.76 2.64
CA ALA A 32 -6.99 23.38 2.70
C ALA A 32 -6.99 24.85 2.21
N TRP A 33 -7.80 25.16 1.20
CA TRP A 33 -7.93 26.52 0.69
C TRP A 33 -8.65 27.42 1.69
N LEU A 34 -9.74 26.96 2.31
CA LEU A 34 -10.47 27.71 3.35
C LEU A 34 -9.57 27.98 4.56
N ASP A 35 -8.84 26.97 5.03
CA ASP A 35 -7.91 27.08 6.16
C ASP A 35 -6.77 28.08 5.84
N SER A 36 -6.14 27.95 4.68
CA SER A 36 -5.07 28.86 4.26
C SER A 36 -5.55 30.28 4.01
N SER A 37 -6.81 30.45 3.60
CA SER A 37 -7.47 31.72 3.42
C SER A 37 -8.05 32.29 4.72
N ARG A 38 -7.96 31.55 5.85
CA ARG A 38 -8.48 31.99 7.16
C ARG A 38 -9.98 32.26 7.13
N ILE A 39 -10.72 31.41 6.44
CA ILE A 39 -12.17 31.47 6.36
C ILE A 39 -12.72 30.35 7.24
N ALA A 40 -13.36 30.71 8.34
CA ALA A 40 -13.96 29.69 9.23
C ALA A 40 -15.18 29.04 8.59
N TYR A 41 -15.37 27.75 8.87
CA TYR A 41 -16.50 26.93 8.40
C TYR A 41 -16.77 25.83 9.42
N SER A 42 -17.94 25.16 9.33
CA SER A 42 -18.28 24.08 10.28
C SER A 42 -18.06 22.69 9.72
N ALA A 43 -18.40 22.46 8.45
CA ALA A 43 -18.25 21.14 7.82
C ALA A 43 -18.09 21.25 6.30
N VAL A 44 -17.45 20.26 5.68
CA VAL A 44 -17.36 20.07 4.23
C VAL A 44 -17.97 18.72 3.86
N GLU A 45 -19.14 18.76 3.23
CA GLU A 45 -19.85 17.61 2.70
C GLU A 45 -19.46 17.41 1.23
N ALA A 46 -19.32 16.17 0.80
CA ALA A 46 -18.84 15.84 -0.54
C ALA A 46 -19.83 14.91 -1.24
N TYR A 47 -20.16 15.24 -2.48
CA TYR A 47 -21.16 14.55 -3.30
C TYR A 47 -20.59 14.22 -4.67
N ALA A 48 -20.88 13.04 -5.18
CA ALA A 48 -20.42 12.63 -6.49
C ALA A 48 -21.40 11.68 -7.19
N THR A 49 -21.50 11.87 -8.50
CA THR A 49 -22.17 10.94 -9.43
C THR A 49 -21.28 10.75 -10.66
N PRO A 50 -21.63 9.87 -11.62
CA PRO A 50 -20.88 9.77 -12.88
C PRO A 50 -20.64 11.11 -13.57
N ARG A 51 -21.54 12.08 -13.41
CA ARG A 51 -21.59 13.33 -14.16
C ARG A 51 -21.29 14.59 -13.33
N ARG A 52 -20.97 14.47 -12.06
CA ARG A 52 -20.68 15.62 -11.19
C ARG A 52 -19.79 15.30 -10.01
N LEU A 53 -19.04 16.31 -9.60
CA LEU A 53 -18.35 16.39 -8.33
C LEU A 53 -18.83 17.65 -7.63
N ALA A 54 -19.23 17.56 -6.36
CA ALA A 54 -19.68 18.74 -5.64
C ALA A 54 -19.23 18.72 -4.18
N VAL A 55 -19.01 19.91 -3.64
CA VAL A 55 -18.81 20.14 -2.20
C VAL A 55 -19.79 21.17 -1.71
N LEU A 56 -20.36 20.89 -0.56
CA LEU A 56 -21.22 21.79 0.19
C LEU A 56 -20.53 22.12 1.51
N VAL A 57 -20.14 23.37 1.68
CA VAL A 57 -19.47 23.84 2.89
C VAL A 57 -20.48 24.58 3.75
N LYS A 58 -20.61 24.12 4.99
CA LYS A 58 -21.56 24.68 5.96
C LYS A 58 -20.97 25.83 6.73
N GLU A 59 -21.79 26.84 6.96
CA GLU A 59 -21.54 27.96 7.88
C GLU A 59 -20.21 28.69 7.59
N VAL A 60 -19.92 28.94 6.32
CA VAL A 60 -18.72 29.66 5.88
C VAL A 60 -18.80 31.11 6.31
N ALA A 61 -17.76 31.61 6.98
CA ALA A 61 -17.67 33.01 7.42
C ALA A 61 -17.70 33.99 6.24
N GLU A 62 -18.47 35.07 6.35
CA GLU A 62 -18.60 36.11 5.30
C GLU A 62 -17.33 36.97 5.12
N LYS A 63 -16.37 36.85 6.04
CA LYS A 63 -15.10 37.57 6.04
C LYS A 63 -13.98 36.67 6.56
N GLN A 64 -12.79 36.83 6.01
CA GLN A 64 -11.56 36.24 6.55
C GLN A 64 -11.27 36.77 7.97
N GLU A 65 -10.64 35.92 8.79
CA GLU A 65 -10.19 36.34 10.12
C GLU A 65 -9.09 37.41 10.01
N ASP A 66 -9.19 38.44 10.84
CA ASP A 66 -8.16 39.43 10.95
C ASP A 66 -6.93 38.82 11.65
N ILE A 67 -5.73 39.07 11.14
CA ILE A 67 -4.49 38.67 11.80
C ILE A 67 -3.92 39.86 12.58
N ASN A 68 -3.63 39.61 13.84
CA ASN A 68 -2.74 40.42 14.64
C ASN A 68 -1.64 39.51 15.17
N GLU A 69 -0.61 39.29 14.38
CA GLU A 69 0.51 38.44 14.73
C GLU A 69 1.69 39.31 15.17
N GLU A 70 2.21 39.03 16.37
CA GLU A 70 3.44 39.62 16.84
C GLU A 70 4.64 38.83 16.37
N VAL A 71 5.44 39.40 15.50
CA VAL A 71 6.65 38.80 14.97
C VAL A 71 7.86 39.32 15.73
N LYS A 72 8.66 38.39 16.31
CA LYS A 72 9.89 38.71 17.00
C LYS A 72 10.97 39.16 16.02
N GLY A 73 11.55 40.30 16.24
CA GLY A 73 12.66 40.87 15.49
C GLY A 73 14.01 40.78 16.22
N PRO A 74 15.00 41.56 15.78
CA PRO A 74 16.31 41.68 16.42
C PRO A 74 16.24 42.08 17.88
N SER A 75 17.28 41.75 18.66
CA SER A 75 17.41 42.26 20.02
C SER A 75 17.60 43.75 20.01
N ARG A 76 17.20 44.46 21.09
CA ARG A 76 17.32 45.91 21.24
C ARG A 76 18.73 46.45 20.94
N LYS A 77 19.76 45.70 21.36
CA LYS A 77 21.17 46.03 21.08
C LYS A 77 21.54 46.03 19.59
N ILE A 78 20.83 45.21 18.80
CA ILE A 78 21.03 45.13 17.33
C ILE A 78 20.07 46.08 16.61
N ALA A 79 18.91 46.33 17.20
CA ALA A 79 17.85 47.13 16.61
C ALA A 79 18.11 48.64 16.67
N LEU A 80 18.85 49.09 17.66
CA LEU A 80 19.19 50.52 17.85
C LEU A 80 20.72 50.73 17.70
N ASP A 81 21.12 51.86 17.13
CA ASP A 81 22.51 52.33 17.13
C ASP A 81 22.88 53.02 18.44
N GLU A 82 24.13 53.44 18.59
CA GLU A 82 24.63 54.14 19.80
C GLU A 82 23.94 55.50 20.07
N ALA A 83 23.31 56.09 19.05
CA ALA A 83 22.57 57.32 19.13
C ALA A 83 21.05 57.10 19.38
N GLY A 84 20.62 55.84 19.47
CA GLY A 84 19.21 55.47 19.69
C GLY A 84 18.34 55.47 18.44
N ASN A 85 18.94 55.54 17.23
CA ASN A 85 18.18 55.44 15.99
C ASN A 85 18.05 53.98 15.53
N TRP A 86 17.06 53.71 14.69
CA TRP A 86 16.82 52.39 14.13
C TRP A 86 17.98 51.92 13.21
N SER A 87 18.59 50.80 13.54
CA SER A 87 19.66 50.19 12.76
C SER A 87 19.19 49.67 11.40
N LYS A 88 20.14 49.36 10.50
CA LYS A 88 19.84 48.71 9.22
C LYS A 88 19.09 47.39 9.41
N ALA A 89 19.36 46.64 10.49
CA ALA A 89 18.69 45.37 10.82
C ALA A 89 17.21 45.59 11.21
N ALA A 90 16.94 46.63 12.03
CA ALA A 90 15.56 46.99 12.40
C ALA A 90 14.76 47.53 11.19
N LEU A 91 15.38 48.38 10.36
CA LEU A 91 14.76 48.88 9.12
C LEU A 91 14.52 47.75 8.07
N GLY A 92 15.41 46.79 8.02
CA GLY A 92 15.25 45.58 7.19
C GLY A 92 14.08 44.71 7.68
N PHE A 93 13.98 44.52 8.99
CA PHE A 93 12.87 43.83 9.63
C PHE A 93 11.54 44.54 9.40
N ALA A 94 11.48 45.89 9.59
CA ALA A 94 10.30 46.69 9.29
C ALA A 94 9.79 46.50 7.87
N ARG A 95 10.69 46.55 6.87
CA ARG A 95 10.34 46.32 5.46
C ARG A 95 9.85 44.92 5.21
N SER A 96 10.49 43.91 5.82
CA SER A 96 10.08 42.51 5.65
C SER A 96 8.70 42.20 6.24
N GLN A 97 8.32 42.92 7.29
CA GLN A 97 7.02 42.76 7.94
C GLN A 97 5.96 43.77 7.45
N GLY A 98 6.34 44.74 6.64
CA GLY A 98 5.43 45.78 6.12
C GLY A 98 4.90 46.73 7.18
N VAL A 99 5.67 46.99 8.26
CA VAL A 99 5.30 47.85 9.39
C VAL A 99 6.26 49.03 9.50
N ASP A 100 5.78 50.14 10.03
CA ASP A 100 6.62 51.29 10.34
C ASP A 100 7.48 50.99 11.58
N PRO A 101 8.78 51.28 11.58
CA PRO A 101 9.64 51.10 12.76
C PRO A 101 9.14 51.78 14.03
N GLU A 102 8.36 52.87 13.92
CA GLU A 102 7.76 53.58 15.06
C GLU A 102 6.66 52.75 15.77
N GLN A 103 6.15 51.70 15.12
CA GLN A 103 5.16 50.77 15.67
C GLN A 103 5.77 49.58 16.41
N PHE A 104 7.10 49.49 16.48
CA PHE A 104 7.75 48.44 17.22
C PHE A 104 7.51 48.53 18.72
N THR A 105 7.23 47.39 19.34
CA THR A 105 7.18 47.24 20.79
C THR A 105 8.40 46.47 21.29
N PHE A 106 8.85 46.78 22.51
CA PHE A 106 9.93 46.05 23.15
C PHE A 106 9.36 45.01 24.12
N LYS A 107 9.79 43.76 24.02
CA LYS A 107 9.44 42.73 24.98
C LYS A 107 10.68 41.95 25.39
N GLU A 108 10.76 41.63 26.68
CA GLU A 108 11.84 40.84 27.24
C GLU A 108 11.58 39.34 27.08
N LEU A 109 12.57 38.62 26.60
CA LEU A 109 12.54 37.16 26.50
C LEU A 109 13.90 36.59 26.96
N GLY A 110 13.92 35.87 28.07
CA GLY A 110 15.12 35.27 28.60
C GLY A 110 16.18 36.29 29.05
N GLY A 111 15.79 37.45 29.62
CA GLY A 111 16.68 38.53 30.06
C GLY A 111 17.23 39.42 28.95
N VAL A 112 16.71 39.29 27.71
CA VAL A 112 17.10 40.09 26.56
C VAL A 112 15.86 40.76 25.97
N GLU A 113 15.90 42.09 25.78
CA GLU A 113 14.85 42.82 25.08
C GLU A 113 14.98 42.67 23.56
N TYR A 114 13.85 42.40 22.92
CA TYR A 114 13.69 42.27 21.46
C TYR A 114 12.66 43.25 20.96
N ILE A 115 12.80 43.72 19.73
CA ILE A 115 11.72 44.41 19.05
C ILE A 115 10.69 43.43 18.55
N TYR A 116 9.42 43.80 18.62
CA TYR A 116 8.30 43.07 18.07
C TYR A 116 7.53 43.97 17.11
N ALA A 117 7.20 43.42 15.96
CA ALA A 117 6.31 44.05 15.00
C ALA A 117 4.94 43.39 15.08
N THR A 118 3.88 44.17 15.21
CA THR A 118 2.51 43.65 15.08
C THR A 118 2.09 43.74 13.63
N LYS A 119 2.04 42.57 12.96
CA LYS A 119 1.52 42.49 11.60
C LYS A 119 0.00 42.40 11.68
N SER A 120 -0.68 43.50 11.36
CA SER A 120 -2.13 43.52 11.23
C SER A 120 -2.50 43.34 9.76
N SER A 121 -3.25 42.28 9.47
CA SER A 121 -3.89 42.07 8.16
C SER A 121 -5.39 41.97 8.36
N ILE A 122 -6.09 42.97 7.87
CA ILE A 122 -7.56 42.98 7.92
C ILE A 122 -8.06 41.95 6.89
N GLY A 123 -8.91 41.00 7.33
CA GLY A 123 -9.53 40.05 6.46
C GLY A 123 -10.38 40.76 5.41
N VAL A 124 -10.41 40.21 4.21
CA VAL A 124 -11.30 40.69 3.14
C VAL A 124 -12.61 39.87 3.12
N PRO A 125 -13.69 40.41 2.51
CA PRO A 125 -14.93 39.64 2.35
C PRO A 125 -14.67 38.30 1.62
N THR A 126 -15.24 37.23 2.13
CA THR A 126 -15.10 35.88 1.53
C THR A 126 -15.56 35.84 0.05
N ALA A 127 -16.62 36.58 -0.27
CA ALA A 127 -17.13 36.67 -1.65
C ALA A 127 -16.08 37.18 -2.65
N ASP A 128 -15.16 38.04 -2.23
CA ASP A 128 -14.14 38.64 -3.11
C ASP A 128 -13.03 37.68 -3.48
N VAL A 129 -12.79 36.64 -2.68
CA VAL A 129 -11.71 35.68 -2.88
C VAL A 129 -12.20 34.33 -3.41
N LEU A 130 -13.50 34.04 -3.35
CA LEU A 130 -14.08 32.76 -3.75
C LEU A 130 -13.82 32.43 -5.22
N SER A 131 -13.98 33.38 -6.13
CA SER A 131 -13.82 33.13 -7.57
C SER A 131 -12.41 32.61 -7.91
N GLU A 132 -11.38 33.27 -7.42
CA GLU A 132 -9.98 32.88 -7.62
C GLU A 132 -9.66 31.56 -6.90
N GLY A 133 -10.17 31.41 -5.67
CA GLY A 133 -9.98 30.17 -4.89
C GLY A 133 -10.56 28.94 -5.55
N LEU A 134 -11.79 29.00 -6.06
CA LEU A 134 -12.44 27.91 -6.76
C LEU A 134 -11.74 27.56 -8.09
N LEU A 135 -11.27 28.56 -8.84
CA LEU A 135 -10.46 28.35 -10.03
C LEU A 135 -9.12 27.68 -9.69
N HIS A 136 -8.46 28.13 -8.63
CA HIS A 136 -7.22 27.49 -8.15
C HIS A 136 -7.43 26.02 -7.82
N ILE A 137 -8.52 25.68 -7.11
CA ILE A 137 -8.88 24.30 -6.78
C ILE A 137 -9.05 23.48 -8.05
N LEU A 138 -9.80 23.98 -9.05
CA LEU A 138 -9.99 23.29 -10.34
C LEU A 138 -8.67 22.98 -11.05
N HIS A 139 -7.77 23.96 -11.11
CA HIS A 139 -6.46 23.79 -11.76
C HIS A 139 -5.53 22.84 -11.01
N ALA A 140 -5.70 22.74 -9.70
CA ALA A 140 -4.87 21.88 -8.85
C ALA A 140 -5.30 20.40 -8.83
N MET A 141 -6.50 20.05 -9.33
CA MET A 141 -6.98 18.67 -9.38
C MET A 141 -6.13 17.81 -10.32
N THR A 142 -5.84 16.59 -9.88
CA THR A 142 -5.02 15.62 -10.63
C THR A 142 -5.79 14.35 -10.92
N PHE A 143 -5.52 13.74 -12.07
CA PHE A 143 -6.18 12.53 -12.53
C PHE A 143 -5.16 11.58 -13.18
N PRO A 144 -5.37 10.26 -13.12
CA PRO A 144 -4.52 9.31 -13.82
C PRO A 144 -4.45 9.55 -15.35
N LYS A 145 -5.52 10.11 -15.92
CA LYS A 145 -5.59 10.46 -17.34
C LYS A 145 -6.38 11.76 -17.52
N PHE A 146 -5.79 12.66 -18.29
CA PHE A 146 -6.40 13.93 -18.65
C PHE A 146 -6.90 13.92 -20.10
N MET A 147 -7.95 14.70 -20.37
CA MET A 147 -8.42 15.04 -21.71
C MET A 147 -8.23 16.53 -22.00
N ARG A 148 -8.01 16.85 -23.27
CA ARG A 148 -8.23 18.17 -23.85
C ARG A 148 -9.48 18.10 -24.74
N TRP A 149 -10.22 19.19 -24.82
CA TRP A 149 -11.39 19.26 -25.71
C TRP A 149 -11.50 20.64 -26.34
N ALA A 150 -12.14 20.70 -27.50
CA ALA A 150 -12.23 21.90 -28.32
C ALA A 150 -10.84 22.56 -28.55
N SER A 151 -10.73 23.85 -28.40
CA SER A 151 -9.50 24.64 -28.55
C SER A 151 -8.89 25.07 -27.20
N TYR A 152 -9.36 24.51 -26.08
CA TYR A 152 -8.92 24.92 -24.77
C TYR A 152 -7.62 24.24 -24.36
N ASP A 153 -6.72 25.00 -23.73
CA ASP A 153 -5.49 24.46 -23.13
C ASP A 153 -5.70 23.79 -21.78
N PHE A 154 -6.87 24.06 -21.15
CA PHE A 154 -7.25 23.42 -19.91
C PHE A 154 -7.46 21.92 -20.11
N LYS A 155 -6.96 21.14 -19.14
CA LYS A 155 -7.07 19.68 -19.12
C LYS A 155 -7.82 19.23 -17.88
N PHE A 156 -8.78 18.34 -18.06
CA PHE A 156 -9.51 17.73 -16.95
C PHE A 156 -9.80 16.25 -17.26
N VAL A 157 -10.41 15.53 -16.32
CA VAL A 157 -10.75 14.09 -16.51
C VAL A 157 -11.76 13.89 -17.64
N ARG A 158 -12.72 14.80 -17.77
CA ARG A 158 -13.75 14.89 -18.82
C ARG A 158 -14.10 16.35 -19.07
N PRO A 159 -14.71 16.69 -20.21
CA PRO A 159 -15.19 18.03 -20.47
C PRO A 159 -16.15 18.53 -19.39
N ILE A 160 -15.90 19.74 -18.88
CA ILE A 160 -16.83 20.44 -18.00
C ILE A 160 -18.00 20.93 -18.86
N ARG A 161 -19.22 20.71 -18.38
CA ARG A 161 -20.48 21.01 -19.10
C ARG A 161 -21.32 22.08 -18.41
N TRP A 162 -21.22 22.21 -17.09
CA TRP A 162 -21.86 23.28 -16.31
C TRP A 162 -21.10 23.45 -15.00
N LEU A 163 -21.30 24.59 -14.35
CA LEU A 163 -20.77 24.90 -13.03
C LEU A 163 -21.87 25.53 -12.18
N VAL A 164 -22.04 25.05 -10.94
CA VAL A 164 -22.83 25.75 -9.92
C VAL A 164 -21.87 26.25 -8.84
N ALA A 165 -21.93 27.54 -8.58
CA ALA A 165 -21.13 28.15 -7.52
C ALA A 165 -21.98 29.20 -6.78
N LEU A 166 -22.38 28.88 -5.55
CA LEU A 166 -23.27 29.70 -4.74
C LEU A 166 -22.65 29.97 -3.37
N PHE A 167 -22.69 31.21 -2.92
CA PHE A 167 -22.38 31.61 -1.55
C PHE A 167 -23.64 32.23 -0.91
N GLY A 168 -24.35 31.45 -0.12
CA GLY A 168 -25.73 31.73 0.22
C GLY A 168 -26.60 31.66 -1.06
N SER A 169 -27.35 32.71 -1.36
CA SER A 169 -28.11 32.86 -2.61
C SER A 169 -27.32 33.55 -3.74
N ASP A 170 -26.13 34.03 -3.45
CA ASP A 170 -25.35 34.84 -4.40
C ASP A 170 -24.49 33.94 -5.29
N ILE A 171 -24.51 34.20 -6.60
CA ILE A 171 -23.68 33.45 -7.57
C ILE A 171 -22.24 33.92 -7.46
N VAL A 172 -21.32 32.99 -7.24
CA VAL A 172 -19.88 33.24 -7.35
C VAL A 172 -19.48 33.13 -8.82
N ASN A 173 -19.18 34.26 -9.44
CA ASN A 173 -18.87 34.30 -10.88
C ASN A 173 -17.45 33.78 -11.15
N LEU A 174 -17.34 32.72 -11.91
CA LEU A 174 -16.09 32.18 -12.45
C LEU A 174 -16.34 31.55 -13.83
N GLU A 175 -15.29 31.48 -14.63
CA GLU A 175 -15.34 30.88 -15.96
C GLU A 175 -14.13 29.98 -16.17
N ILE A 176 -14.33 28.77 -16.72
CA ILE A 176 -13.26 27.87 -17.11
C ILE A 176 -13.66 27.12 -18.39
N ALA A 177 -12.75 27.06 -19.36
CA ALA A 177 -12.96 26.37 -20.63
C ALA A 177 -14.31 26.74 -21.32
N GLY A 178 -14.67 28.02 -21.29
CA GLY A 178 -15.88 28.55 -21.88
C GLY A 178 -17.18 28.23 -21.14
N VAL A 179 -17.09 27.68 -19.92
CA VAL A 179 -18.23 27.41 -19.05
C VAL A 179 -18.27 28.44 -17.92
N GLN A 180 -19.32 29.22 -17.86
CA GLN A 180 -19.57 30.16 -16.76
C GLN A 180 -20.34 29.48 -15.62
N SER A 181 -20.04 29.85 -14.39
CA SER A 181 -20.80 29.43 -13.22
C SER A 181 -22.18 30.09 -13.16
N GLY A 182 -23.09 29.40 -12.52
CA GLY A 182 -24.44 29.87 -12.26
C GLY A 182 -25.07 29.15 -11.09
N ASN A 183 -26.38 29.12 -11.06
CA ASN A 183 -27.18 28.38 -10.08
C ASN A 183 -28.04 27.26 -10.72
N VAL A 184 -27.80 26.93 -11.99
CA VAL A 184 -28.55 25.89 -12.70
C VAL A 184 -27.76 24.58 -12.72
N THR A 185 -28.29 23.57 -12.07
CA THR A 185 -27.79 22.19 -12.15
C THR A 185 -28.56 21.37 -13.17
N ARG A 186 -28.05 20.17 -13.50
CA ARG A 186 -28.71 19.25 -14.44
C ARG A 186 -29.16 17.99 -13.74
N GLY A 187 -30.41 17.61 -13.95
CA GLY A 187 -30.99 16.38 -13.51
C GLY A 187 -30.46 15.13 -14.23
N HIS A 188 -31.09 13.99 -13.92
CA HIS A 188 -30.83 12.74 -14.62
C HIS A 188 -31.05 12.88 -16.12
N ARG A 189 -30.13 12.35 -16.95
CA ARG A 189 -30.07 12.58 -18.42
C ARG A 189 -31.40 12.31 -19.14
N PHE A 190 -32.16 11.30 -18.68
CA PHE A 190 -33.38 10.85 -19.32
C PHE A 190 -34.66 11.12 -18.51
N LEU A 191 -34.54 11.25 -17.18
CA LEU A 191 -35.70 11.37 -16.29
C LEU A 191 -35.83 12.78 -15.71
N GLY A 192 -34.75 13.56 -15.68
CA GLY A 192 -34.69 14.89 -15.09
C GLY A 192 -34.53 15.98 -16.16
N GLN A 193 -34.53 17.21 -15.66
CA GLN A 193 -34.34 18.43 -16.43
C GLN A 193 -33.30 19.32 -15.73
N GLU A 194 -33.00 20.48 -16.34
CA GLU A 194 -32.25 21.53 -15.65
C GLU A 194 -33.10 22.10 -14.50
N ALA A 195 -32.47 22.40 -13.40
CA ALA A 195 -33.14 22.92 -12.21
C ALA A 195 -32.31 24.02 -11.56
N VAL A 196 -32.99 25.04 -11.05
CA VAL A 196 -32.38 26.13 -10.29
C VAL A 196 -32.16 25.71 -8.85
N VAL A 197 -30.97 25.97 -8.35
CA VAL A 197 -30.62 25.84 -6.92
C VAL A 197 -30.67 27.26 -6.34
N GLU A 198 -31.68 27.55 -5.55
CA GLU A 198 -31.85 28.90 -4.95
C GLU A 198 -30.88 29.10 -3.77
N SER A 199 -30.60 28.05 -3.03
CA SER A 199 -29.68 28.06 -1.88
C SER A 199 -28.87 26.75 -1.83
N PRO A 200 -27.61 26.78 -1.35
CA PRO A 200 -26.82 25.58 -1.14
C PRO A 200 -27.54 24.48 -0.34
N ALA A 201 -28.37 24.87 0.65
CA ALA A 201 -29.12 23.93 1.47
C ALA A 201 -30.14 23.10 0.67
N ASP A 202 -30.65 23.63 -0.44
CA ASP A 202 -31.65 22.96 -1.29
C ASP A 202 -31.05 21.95 -2.28
N TYR A 203 -29.74 21.92 -2.43
CA TYR A 203 -29.02 21.20 -3.49
C TYR A 203 -29.41 19.73 -3.59
N VAL A 204 -29.36 18.99 -2.48
CA VAL A 204 -29.67 17.56 -2.45
C VAL A 204 -31.13 17.29 -2.87
N GLU A 205 -32.08 18.08 -2.35
CA GLU A 205 -33.49 17.90 -2.63
C GLU A 205 -33.89 18.34 -4.05
N VAL A 206 -33.24 19.40 -4.56
CA VAL A 206 -33.40 19.82 -5.96
C VAL A 206 -32.98 18.69 -6.90
N LEU A 207 -31.82 18.09 -6.65
CA LEU A 207 -31.36 16.96 -7.45
C LEU A 207 -32.23 15.71 -7.31
N ARG A 208 -32.71 15.41 -6.10
CA ARG A 208 -33.63 14.30 -5.87
C ARG A 208 -34.91 14.43 -6.69
N LYS A 209 -35.49 15.62 -6.73
CA LYS A 209 -36.67 15.92 -7.58
C LYS A 209 -36.38 15.76 -9.08
N GLN A 210 -35.11 15.87 -9.45
CA GLN A 210 -34.66 15.68 -10.84
C GLN A 210 -34.08 14.27 -11.06
N HIS A 211 -34.45 13.31 -10.23
CA HIS A 211 -34.03 11.91 -10.31
C HIS A 211 -32.52 11.71 -10.21
N VAL A 212 -31.86 12.44 -9.31
CA VAL A 212 -30.44 12.25 -8.97
C VAL A 212 -30.30 12.09 -7.46
N ILE A 213 -29.84 10.93 -7.03
CA ILE A 213 -29.44 10.68 -5.66
C ILE A 213 -27.97 11.02 -5.58
N VAL A 214 -27.68 12.26 -5.17
CA VAL A 214 -26.31 12.79 -5.21
C VAL A 214 -25.46 12.32 -4.02
N ASP A 215 -26.12 12.04 -2.88
CA ASP A 215 -25.47 11.47 -1.71
C ASP A 215 -24.98 10.06 -1.99
N ILE A 216 -23.69 9.84 -1.74
CA ILE A 216 -22.98 8.60 -2.06
C ILE A 216 -23.46 7.46 -1.15
N GLU A 217 -23.55 7.72 0.15
CA GLU A 217 -23.93 6.72 1.16
C GLU A 217 -25.39 6.29 1.01
N GLU A 218 -26.27 7.26 0.76
CA GLU A 218 -27.67 6.98 0.49
C GLU A 218 -27.85 6.12 -0.76
N ARG A 219 -27.16 6.49 -1.85
CA ARG A 219 -27.23 5.76 -3.12
C ARG A 219 -26.70 4.34 -2.98
N GLN A 220 -25.58 4.14 -2.24
CA GLN A 220 -25.03 2.83 -1.94
C GLN A 220 -26.01 2.00 -1.11
N SER A 221 -26.56 2.57 -0.05
CA SER A 221 -27.53 1.89 0.82
C SER A 221 -28.77 1.46 0.04
N LEU A 222 -29.23 2.28 -0.91
CA LEU A 222 -30.37 1.96 -1.74
C LEU A 222 -30.07 0.78 -2.68
N ILE A 223 -28.89 0.73 -3.30
CA ILE A 223 -28.47 -0.40 -4.13
C ILE A 223 -28.44 -1.69 -3.30
N VAL A 224 -27.77 -1.68 -2.16
CA VAL A 224 -27.62 -2.85 -1.29
C VAL A 224 -29.00 -3.36 -0.82
N LYS A 225 -29.86 -2.48 -0.33
CA LYS A 225 -31.23 -2.85 0.10
C LYS A 225 -32.06 -3.48 -1.01
N GLN A 226 -31.96 -2.97 -2.25
CA GLN A 226 -32.67 -3.57 -3.37
C GLN A 226 -32.13 -4.95 -3.74
N ILE A 227 -30.79 -5.14 -3.69
CA ILE A 227 -30.16 -6.45 -3.94
C ILE A 227 -30.56 -7.44 -2.86
N GLU A 228 -30.53 -7.05 -1.58
CA GLU A 228 -30.94 -7.89 -0.46
C GLU A 228 -32.43 -8.29 -0.54
N ALA A 229 -33.29 -7.36 -0.89
CA ALA A 229 -34.73 -7.64 -1.07
C ALA A 229 -34.95 -8.66 -2.20
N LEU A 230 -34.24 -8.50 -3.34
CA LEU A 230 -34.31 -9.45 -4.45
C LEU A 230 -33.75 -10.83 -4.06
N ALA A 231 -32.65 -10.86 -3.35
CA ALA A 231 -32.01 -12.08 -2.85
C ALA A 231 -32.96 -12.85 -1.93
N ALA A 232 -33.64 -12.16 -1.02
CA ALA A 232 -34.63 -12.75 -0.09
C ALA A 232 -35.87 -13.26 -0.84
N GLU A 233 -36.37 -12.49 -1.82
CA GLU A 233 -37.54 -12.89 -2.62
C GLU A 233 -37.31 -14.18 -3.41
N LYS A 234 -36.11 -14.32 -4.00
CA LYS A 234 -35.77 -15.43 -4.90
C LYS A 234 -35.05 -16.60 -4.21
N ASP A 235 -34.74 -16.47 -2.93
CA ASP A 235 -33.93 -17.43 -2.17
C ASP A 235 -32.53 -17.62 -2.78
N TRP A 236 -31.89 -16.49 -3.14
CA TRP A 236 -30.58 -16.43 -3.75
C TRP A 236 -29.50 -15.91 -2.79
N THR A 237 -28.27 -16.29 -3.05
CA THR A 237 -27.07 -15.64 -2.48
C THR A 237 -26.42 -14.79 -3.56
N ILE A 238 -26.33 -13.48 -3.33
CA ILE A 238 -25.71 -12.54 -4.25
C ILE A 238 -24.46 -12.01 -3.59
N ALA A 239 -23.30 -12.32 -4.15
CA ALA A 239 -22.01 -11.86 -3.63
C ALA A 239 -21.78 -10.39 -4.01
N VAL A 240 -22.17 -9.49 -3.13
CA VAL A 240 -21.89 -8.06 -3.26
C VAL A 240 -20.49 -7.82 -2.73
N LYS A 241 -19.48 -7.79 -3.64
CA LYS A 241 -18.11 -7.44 -3.29
C LYS A 241 -17.93 -5.93 -3.38
N ASP A 242 -17.15 -5.38 -2.46
CA ASP A 242 -16.97 -3.94 -2.30
C ASP A 242 -16.44 -3.27 -3.57
N ASP A 243 -15.52 -3.90 -4.28
CA ASP A 243 -14.93 -3.40 -5.52
C ASP A 243 -15.95 -3.23 -6.66
N LEU A 244 -16.81 -4.25 -6.86
CA LEU A 244 -17.87 -4.18 -7.87
C LEU A 244 -18.97 -3.22 -7.45
N LEU A 245 -19.36 -3.21 -6.17
CA LEU A 245 -20.36 -2.30 -5.64
C LEU A 245 -19.91 -0.85 -5.82
N GLU A 246 -18.67 -0.52 -5.47
CA GLU A 246 -18.10 0.82 -5.65
C GLU A 246 -18.12 1.23 -7.13
N GLU A 247 -17.72 0.33 -8.04
CA GLU A 247 -17.78 0.64 -9.47
C GLU A 247 -19.19 0.91 -9.95
N VAL A 248 -20.16 0.07 -9.58
CA VAL A 248 -21.58 0.23 -9.94
C VAL A 248 -22.17 1.51 -9.35
N LEU A 249 -21.83 1.83 -8.10
CA LEU A 249 -22.26 3.05 -7.40
C LEU A 249 -21.93 4.32 -8.18
N TYR A 250 -20.77 4.35 -8.83
CA TYR A 250 -20.30 5.47 -9.63
C TYR A 250 -20.66 5.35 -11.13
N LEU A 251 -21.53 4.40 -11.51
CA LEU A 251 -22.12 4.33 -12.84
C LEU A 251 -23.57 4.82 -12.88
N VAL A 252 -24.21 5.03 -11.73
CA VAL A 252 -25.63 5.34 -11.63
C VAL A 252 -25.91 6.61 -10.80
N GLU A 253 -26.95 7.34 -11.19
CA GLU A 253 -27.52 8.48 -10.46
C GLU A 253 -28.86 8.11 -9.79
N THR A 254 -29.62 7.23 -10.43
CA THR A 254 -30.91 6.69 -9.95
C THR A 254 -30.86 5.17 -10.06
N PRO A 255 -30.45 4.44 -9.02
CA PRO A 255 -30.28 3.00 -9.09
C PRO A 255 -31.61 2.25 -9.03
N THR A 256 -31.82 1.35 -10.00
CA THR A 256 -32.88 0.34 -9.97
C THR A 256 -32.26 -1.04 -10.22
N VAL A 257 -32.40 -1.94 -9.26
CA VAL A 257 -31.89 -3.32 -9.34
C VAL A 257 -32.84 -4.17 -10.17
N LEU A 258 -32.28 -4.98 -11.06
CA LEU A 258 -33.01 -5.98 -11.84
C LEU A 258 -32.12 -7.22 -12.04
N PHE A 259 -32.76 -8.31 -12.46
CA PHE A 259 -32.05 -9.54 -12.79
C PHE A 259 -32.37 -10.00 -14.21
N GLY A 260 -31.50 -10.83 -14.75
CA GLY A 260 -31.68 -11.55 -16.00
C GLY A 260 -31.14 -12.96 -15.89
N GLY A 261 -31.40 -13.77 -16.89
CA GLY A 261 -30.93 -15.15 -16.99
C GLY A 261 -30.04 -15.40 -18.20
N PHE A 262 -29.37 -16.54 -18.17
CA PHE A 262 -28.64 -17.07 -19.32
C PHE A 262 -28.86 -18.58 -19.46
N ASP A 263 -28.55 -19.15 -20.62
CA ASP A 263 -28.75 -20.57 -20.90
C ASP A 263 -27.94 -21.42 -19.90
N PRO A 264 -28.57 -22.34 -19.15
CA PRO A 264 -27.89 -23.23 -18.21
C PRO A 264 -26.76 -24.05 -18.83
N ALA A 265 -26.77 -24.26 -20.14
CA ALA A 265 -25.69 -24.96 -20.85
C ALA A 265 -24.32 -24.27 -20.69
N PHE A 266 -24.28 -22.95 -20.42
CA PHE A 266 -23.04 -22.25 -20.12
C PHE A 266 -22.41 -22.62 -18.76
N LEU A 267 -23.17 -23.21 -17.84
CA LEU A 267 -22.65 -23.69 -16.56
C LEU A 267 -21.64 -24.83 -16.69
N ASN A 268 -21.48 -25.42 -17.89
CA ASN A 268 -20.43 -26.39 -18.19
C ASN A 268 -19.03 -25.76 -18.37
N ILE A 269 -18.97 -24.44 -18.49
CA ILE A 269 -17.70 -23.67 -18.51
C ILE A 269 -17.28 -23.42 -17.06
N PRO A 270 -15.97 -23.33 -16.75
CA PRO A 270 -15.51 -23.00 -15.42
C PRO A 270 -16.21 -21.74 -14.87
N LYS A 271 -16.68 -21.83 -13.62
CA LYS A 271 -17.43 -20.74 -12.97
C LYS A 271 -16.70 -19.40 -13.00
N ASP A 272 -15.36 -19.45 -12.90
CA ASP A 272 -14.53 -18.24 -12.85
C ASP A 272 -14.57 -17.49 -14.19
N VAL A 273 -14.68 -18.17 -15.32
CA VAL A 273 -14.90 -17.56 -16.65
C VAL A 273 -16.23 -16.80 -16.70
N LEU A 274 -17.29 -17.45 -16.21
CA LEU A 274 -18.63 -16.85 -16.19
C LEU A 274 -18.68 -15.65 -15.24
N ILE A 275 -18.09 -15.79 -14.05
CA ILE A 275 -18.01 -14.70 -13.06
C ILE A 275 -17.21 -13.53 -13.62
N THR A 276 -16.06 -13.78 -14.23
CA THR A 276 -15.23 -12.73 -14.86
C THR A 276 -15.99 -12.02 -15.96
N SER A 277 -16.64 -12.75 -16.85
CA SER A 277 -17.47 -12.16 -17.93
C SER A 277 -18.58 -11.28 -17.38
N MET A 278 -19.24 -11.69 -16.32
CA MET A 278 -20.27 -10.91 -15.65
C MET A 278 -19.72 -9.68 -14.93
N ARG A 279 -18.68 -9.85 -14.10
CA ARG A 279 -18.17 -8.77 -13.23
C ARG A 279 -17.33 -7.76 -14.01
N GLU A 280 -16.28 -8.22 -14.66
CA GLU A 280 -15.26 -7.35 -15.26
C GLU A 280 -15.73 -6.68 -16.56
N HIS A 281 -16.59 -7.37 -17.32
CA HIS A 281 -17.02 -6.88 -18.62
C HIS A 281 -18.40 -6.23 -18.61
N GLN A 282 -19.31 -6.71 -17.74
CA GLN A 282 -20.70 -6.24 -17.73
C GLN A 282 -21.12 -5.52 -16.43
N ARG A 283 -20.31 -5.58 -15.40
CA ARG A 283 -20.63 -5.04 -14.04
C ARG A 283 -21.90 -5.66 -13.46
N TYR A 284 -22.06 -6.97 -13.67
CA TYR A 284 -23.17 -7.75 -13.13
C TYR A 284 -22.72 -8.53 -11.89
N PHE A 285 -23.61 -8.67 -10.94
CA PHE A 285 -23.42 -9.49 -9.74
C PHE A 285 -23.83 -10.92 -10.03
N PRO A 286 -22.92 -11.91 -9.87
CA PRO A 286 -23.26 -13.34 -10.01
C PRO A 286 -24.24 -13.78 -8.95
N VAL A 287 -25.12 -14.70 -9.31
CA VAL A 287 -26.11 -15.28 -8.42
C VAL A 287 -25.72 -16.71 -8.07
N LEU A 288 -25.71 -17.01 -6.77
CA LEU A 288 -25.37 -18.32 -6.23
C LEU A 288 -26.58 -18.92 -5.51
N ASP A 289 -26.62 -20.23 -5.41
CA ASP A 289 -27.51 -20.91 -4.48
C ASP A 289 -26.93 -20.87 -3.03
N ARG A 290 -27.69 -21.41 -2.06
CA ARG A 290 -27.26 -21.49 -0.65
C ARG A 290 -26.00 -22.33 -0.42
N THR A 291 -25.65 -23.21 -1.37
CA THR A 291 -24.43 -24.04 -1.31
C THR A 291 -23.21 -23.36 -1.92
N GLY A 292 -23.37 -22.16 -2.52
CA GLY A 292 -22.33 -21.41 -3.21
C GLY A 292 -22.12 -21.83 -4.66
N LYS A 293 -23.03 -22.64 -5.23
CA LYS A 293 -23.00 -23.02 -6.65
C LYS A 293 -23.58 -21.89 -7.49
N LEU A 294 -22.92 -21.57 -8.62
CA LEU A 294 -23.38 -20.56 -9.55
C LEU A 294 -24.73 -20.98 -10.21
N LEU A 295 -25.68 -20.06 -10.17
CA LEU A 295 -26.97 -20.18 -10.86
C LEU A 295 -26.93 -19.48 -12.20
N PRO A 296 -27.80 -19.85 -13.17
CA PRO A 296 -27.83 -19.23 -14.51
C PRO A 296 -28.57 -17.88 -14.48
N TYR A 297 -28.24 -17.04 -13.53
CA TYR A 297 -28.80 -15.71 -13.34
C TYR A 297 -27.72 -14.69 -13.00
N PHE A 298 -28.01 -13.43 -13.27
CA PHE A 298 -27.21 -12.30 -12.88
C PHE A 298 -28.07 -11.17 -12.36
N VAL A 299 -27.52 -10.33 -11.51
CA VAL A 299 -28.15 -9.10 -11.03
C VAL A 299 -27.38 -7.92 -11.56
N THR A 300 -28.07 -6.89 -11.98
CA THR A 300 -27.49 -5.64 -12.48
C THR A 300 -28.24 -4.44 -11.93
N VAL A 301 -27.61 -3.27 -11.99
CA VAL A 301 -28.16 -2.01 -11.53
C VAL A 301 -28.31 -1.07 -12.73
N ARG A 302 -29.55 -0.72 -13.03
CA ARG A 302 -29.88 0.26 -14.06
C ARG A 302 -29.73 1.67 -13.49
N ASN A 303 -29.19 2.58 -14.33
CA ASN A 303 -29.29 4.01 -14.08
C ASN A 303 -30.64 4.52 -14.64
N GLY A 304 -31.68 4.52 -13.84
CA GLY A 304 -33.02 4.95 -14.24
C GLY A 304 -34.14 4.28 -13.44
N GLY A 305 -35.38 4.65 -13.73
CA GLY A 305 -36.57 4.17 -13.02
C GLY A 305 -36.96 2.71 -13.31
N SER A 306 -38.02 2.23 -12.66
CA SER A 306 -38.48 0.85 -12.70
C SER A 306 -39.33 0.48 -13.94
N GLN A 307 -39.47 1.39 -14.87
CA GLN A 307 -40.28 1.13 -16.09
C GLN A 307 -39.59 0.16 -17.04
N SER A 308 -40.34 -0.77 -17.63
CA SER A 308 -39.89 -1.67 -18.71
C SER A 308 -38.67 -2.53 -18.32
N LEU A 309 -38.52 -2.95 -17.06
CA LEU A 309 -37.40 -3.74 -16.57
C LEU A 309 -37.22 -5.05 -17.36
N GLU A 310 -38.30 -5.69 -17.78
CA GLU A 310 -38.23 -6.92 -18.58
C GLU A 310 -37.53 -6.71 -19.95
N VAL A 311 -37.78 -5.55 -20.60
CA VAL A 311 -37.15 -5.22 -21.87
C VAL A 311 -35.64 -5.00 -21.66
N ILE A 312 -35.29 -4.35 -20.57
CA ILE A 312 -33.90 -4.09 -20.22
C ILE A 312 -33.18 -5.39 -19.82
N ALA A 313 -33.83 -6.25 -19.04
CA ALA A 313 -33.29 -7.58 -18.71
C ALA A 313 -32.98 -8.37 -19.98
N LYS A 314 -33.92 -8.45 -20.93
CA LYS A 314 -33.70 -9.10 -22.23
C LYS A 314 -32.55 -8.49 -23.06
N GLY A 315 -32.36 -7.17 -22.97
CA GLY A 315 -31.24 -6.49 -23.59
C GLY A 315 -29.90 -6.93 -22.97
N ASN A 316 -29.81 -6.95 -21.65
CA ASN A 316 -28.64 -7.39 -20.93
C ASN A 316 -28.35 -8.89 -21.11
N GLU A 317 -29.39 -9.74 -21.13
CA GLU A 317 -29.29 -11.17 -21.45
C GLU A 317 -28.69 -11.41 -22.84
N LYS A 318 -29.10 -10.61 -23.84
CA LYS A 318 -28.56 -10.71 -25.19
C LYS A 318 -27.08 -10.38 -25.25
N VAL A 319 -26.67 -9.32 -24.57
CA VAL A 319 -25.25 -8.92 -24.48
C VAL A 319 -24.42 -9.98 -23.77
N LEU A 320 -24.91 -10.46 -22.61
CA LEU A 320 -24.19 -11.49 -21.85
C LEU A 320 -24.10 -12.80 -22.65
N ARG A 321 -25.18 -13.22 -23.33
CA ARG A 321 -25.18 -14.42 -24.16
C ARG A 321 -24.10 -14.39 -25.23
N ALA A 322 -23.89 -13.25 -25.90
CA ALA A 322 -22.84 -13.12 -26.90
C ALA A 322 -21.47 -13.35 -26.27
N ARG A 323 -21.17 -12.71 -25.13
CA ARG A 323 -19.92 -12.86 -24.40
C ARG A 323 -19.69 -14.29 -23.90
N LEU A 324 -20.74 -14.94 -23.37
CA LEU A 324 -20.64 -16.33 -22.91
C LEU A 324 -20.47 -17.33 -24.07
N SER A 325 -21.03 -17.01 -25.24
CA SER A 325 -20.81 -17.83 -26.45
C SER A 325 -19.38 -17.73 -26.95
N ASP A 326 -18.79 -16.53 -26.94
CA ASP A 326 -17.37 -16.33 -27.27
C ASP A 326 -16.48 -17.08 -26.28
N ALA A 327 -16.75 -16.92 -24.97
CA ALA A 327 -15.99 -17.62 -23.93
C ALA A 327 -16.10 -19.15 -24.06
N LYS A 328 -17.27 -19.69 -24.38
CA LYS A 328 -17.47 -21.11 -24.65
C LYS A 328 -16.64 -21.57 -25.82
N PHE A 329 -16.65 -20.83 -26.92
CA PHE A 329 -15.87 -21.13 -28.10
C PHE A 329 -14.38 -21.16 -27.80
N PHE A 330 -13.84 -20.16 -27.13
CA PHE A 330 -12.42 -20.11 -26.72
C PHE A 330 -12.06 -21.30 -25.81
N TYR A 331 -12.91 -21.59 -24.85
CA TYR A 331 -12.71 -22.71 -23.94
C TYR A 331 -12.64 -24.06 -24.63
N GLU A 332 -13.53 -24.30 -25.60
CA GLU A 332 -13.56 -25.54 -26.40
C GLU A 332 -12.37 -25.63 -27.37
N GLU A 333 -11.96 -24.52 -27.96
CA GLU A 333 -10.79 -24.47 -28.87
C GLU A 333 -9.47 -24.65 -28.10
N ASP A 334 -9.32 -24.00 -26.94
CA ASP A 334 -8.10 -24.10 -26.14
C ASP A 334 -7.84 -25.54 -25.63
N GLN A 335 -8.88 -26.32 -25.38
CA GLN A 335 -8.75 -27.72 -24.99
C GLN A 335 -8.17 -28.63 -26.09
N LYS A 336 -8.16 -28.15 -27.34
CA LYS A 336 -7.52 -28.88 -28.48
C LYS A 336 -6.01 -28.59 -28.55
N LEU A 337 -5.54 -27.57 -27.85
CA LEU A 337 -4.13 -27.19 -27.82
C LEU A 337 -3.37 -28.09 -26.85
N GLU A 338 -2.45 -28.87 -27.36
CA GLU A 338 -1.56 -29.68 -26.50
C GLU A 338 -0.60 -28.72 -25.72
N ILE A 339 -0.33 -29.07 -24.46
CA ILE A 339 0.59 -28.27 -23.62
C ILE A 339 1.95 -28.09 -24.29
N LYS A 340 2.47 -29.15 -24.96
CA LYS A 340 3.73 -29.08 -25.69
C LYS A 340 3.74 -28.04 -26.78
N ASP A 341 2.64 -27.88 -27.51
CA ASP A 341 2.52 -26.91 -28.59
C ASP A 341 2.37 -25.50 -27.99
N ALA A 342 1.67 -25.36 -26.87
CA ALA A 342 1.58 -24.12 -26.12
C ALA A 342 2.96 -23.65 -25.65
N LEU A 343 3.77 -24.55 -25.08
CA LEU A 343 5.15 -24.23 -24.66
C LEU A 343 6.01 -23.75 -25.84
N SER A 344 5.86 -24.37 -27.01
CA SER A 344 6.59 -23.96 -28.20
C SER A 344 6.23 -22.51 -28.64
N LYS A 345 4.99 -22.09 -28.44
CA LYS A 345 4.55 -20.71 -28.73
C LYS A 345 5.14 -19.68 -27.77
N LEU A 346 5.49 -20.06 -26.55
CA LEU A 346 6.13 -19.16 -25.57
C LEU A 346 7.52 -18.65 -26.05
N GLU A 347 8.17 -19.39 -26.94
CA GLU A 347 9.45 -19.00 -27.54
C GLU A 347 9.34 -17.74 -28.43
N SER A 348 8.14 -17.41 -28.89
CA SER A 348 7.89 -16.23 -29.70
C SER A 348 7.42 -15.00 -28.90
N ILE A 349 7.11 -15.15 -27.62
CA ILE A 349 6.65 -14.06 -26.78
C ILE A 349 7.84 -13.45 -26.06
N VAL A 350 8.15 -12.19 -26.39
CA VAL A 350 9.21 -11.43 -25.70
C VAL A 350 8.78 -11.10 -24.29
N PHE A 351 9.55 -11.57 -23.30
CA PHE A 351 9.39 -11.14 -21.90
C PHE A 351 10.06 -9.76 -21.70
N HIS A 352 11.31 -9.63 -22.11
CA HIS A 352 12.07 -8.39 -22.13
C HIS A 352 13.21 -8.53 -23.16
N GLU A 353 13.52 -7.44 -23.89
CA GLU A 353 14.55 -7.48 -24.96
C GLU A 353 15.90 -8.05 -24.50
N GLU A 354 16.30 -7.74 -23.26
CA GLU A 354 17.57 -8.19 -22.69
C GLU A 354 17.50 -9.50 -21.90
N LEU A 355 16.30 -9.92 -21.48
CA LEU A 355 16.08 -11.15 -20.70
C LEU A 355 15.49 -12.28 -21.53
N GLY A 356 15.21 -12.03 -22.81
CA GLY A 356 14.73 -13.02 -23.76
C GLY A 356 13.22 -13.21 -23.75
N THR A 357 12.78 -14.38 -24.16
CA THR A 357 11.38 -14.77 -24.33
C THR A 357 10.75 -15.28 -23.03
N VAL A 358 9.44 -15.47 -23.03
CA VAL A 358 8.74 -16.17 -21.94
C VAL A 358 9.21 -17.63 -21.85
N GLY A 359 9.56 -18.26 -22.97
CA GLY A 359 10.19 -19.58 -22.97
C GLY A 359 11.53 -19.60 -22.24
N ASP A 360 12.40 -18.59 -22.47
CA ASP A 360 13.64 -18.42 -21.70
C ASP A 360 13.36 -18.25 -20.20
N LYS A 361 12.37 -17.43 -19.85
CA LYS A 361 11.93 -17.26 -18.47
C LYS A 361 11.48 -18.58 -17.83
N VAL A 362 10.69 -19.37 -18.51
CA VAL A 362 10.24 -20.70 -18.02
C VAL A 362 11.44 -21.61 -17.74
N ARG A 363 12.45 -21.63 -18.63
CA ARG A 363 13.67 -22.40 -18.40
C ARG A 363 14.45 -21.96 -17.17
N ARG A 364 14.52 -20.65 -16.90
CA ARG A 364 15.15 -20.11 -15.68
C ARG A 364 14.32 -20.46 -14.44
N ILE A 365 13.00 -20.26 -14.49
CA ILE A 365 12.08 -20.64 -13.39
C ILE A 365 12.28 -22.12 -13.05
N ARG A 366 12.34 -23.01 -14.05
CA ARG A 366 12.55 -24.44 -13.83
C ARG A 366 13.84 -24.72 -13.09
N ARG A 367 14.97 -24.12 -13.49
CA ARG A 367 16.26 -24.33 -12.82
C ARG A 367 16.29 -23.79 -11.40
N ILE A 368 15.68 -22.60 -11.19
CA ILE A 368 15.58 -22.00 -9.85
C ILE A 368 14.70 -22.88 -8.96
N ALA A 369 13.55 -23.35 -9.47
CA ALA A 369 12.62 -24.19 -8.72
C ALA A 369 13.25 -25.53 -8.32
N ASP A 370 13.97 -26.19 -9.26
CA ASP A 370 14.67 -27.44 -8.98
C ASP A 370 15.74 -27.27 -7.89
N ALA A 371 16.55 -26.23 -7.97
CA ALA A 371 17.58 -25.93 -6.98
C ALA A 371 17.00 -25.56 -5.61
N LEU A 372 15.88 -24.82 -5.56
CA LEU A 372 15.15 -24.52 -4.33
C LEU A 372 14.56 -25.79 -3.70
N ALA A 373 13.97 -26.69 -4.51
CA ALA A 373 13.39 -27.93 -4.02
C ALA A 373 14.48 -28.87 -3.43
N GLU A 374 15.65 -28.92 -4.08
CA GLU A 374 16.82 -29.64 -3.54
C GLU A 374 17.29 -29.03 -2.22
N LYS A 375 17.44 -27.69 -2.15
CA LYS A 375 17.82 -26.98 -0.93
C LYS A 375 16.86 -27.23 0.21
N LEU A 376 15.56 -27.25 -0.06
CA LEU A 376 14.50 -27.51 0.89
C LEU A 376 14.34 -28.99 1.24
N ARG A 377 15.06 -29.89 0.56
CA ARG A 377 15.00 -31.34 0.74
C ARG A 377 13.59 -31.91 0.69
N VAL A 378 12.81 -31.45 -0.29
CA VAL A 378 11.44 -31.96 -0.49
C VAL A 378 11.46 -33.44 -0.90
N SER A 379 10.30 -34.11 -0.77
CA SER A 379 10.19 -35.52 -1.21
C SER A 379 10.41 -35.65 -2.73
N PRO A 380 10.86 -36.83 -3.22
CA PRO A 380 11.03 -37.06 -4.66
C PRO A 380 9.75 -36.80 -5.48
N ASP A 381 8.59 -37.15 -4.95
CA ASP A 381 7.29 -36.88 -5.62
C ASP A 381 6.99 -35.40 -5.71
N THR A 382 7.24 -34.64 -4.63
CA THR A 382 7.14 -33.18 -4.67
C THR A 382 8.17 -32.55 -5.62
N GLN A 383 9.40 -33.09 -5.67
CA GLN A 383 10.43 -32.61 -6.63
C GLN A 383 9.95 -32.80 -8.08
N GLU A 384 9.36 -33.95 -8.41
CA GLU A 384 8.78 -34.21 -9.73
C GLU A 384 7.65 -33.21 -10.04
N SER A 385 6.76 -32.99 -9.07
CA SER A 385 5.65 -32.01 -9.20
C SER A 385 6.16 -30.58 -9.39
N VAL A 386 7.17 -30.14 -8.63
CA VAL A 386 7.82 -28.82 -8.78
C VAL A 386 8.40 -28.68 -10.19
N SER A 387 9.15 -29.67 -10.61
CA SER A 387 9.80 -29.69 -11.91
C SER A 387 8.79 -29.56 -13.04
N ARG A 388 7.74 -30.37 -13.00
CA ARG A 388 6.70 -30.38 -14.04
C ARG A 388 5.88 -29.07 -14.00
N ALA A 389 5.50 -28.60 -12.82
CA ALA A 389 4.76 -27.35 -12.68
C ALA A 389 5.57 -26.15 -13.20
N ALA A 390 6.87 -26.10 -12.91
CA ALA A 390 7.75 -25.04 -13.42
C ALA A 390 7.85 -25.05 -14.95
N ASP A 391 7.90 -26.24 -15.58
CA ASP A 391 7.92 -26.35 -17.05
C ASP A 391 6.66 -25.79 -17.70
N ILE A 392 5.50 -25.95 -17.07
CA ILE A 392 4.21 -25.62 -17.69
C ILE A 392 3.54 -24.37 -17.09
N CYS A 393 4.15 -23.71 -16.10
CA CYS A 393 3.49 -22.63 -15.32
C CYS A 393 2.98 -21.45 -16.15
N LYS A 394 3.47 -21.26 -17.37
CA LYS A 394 3.11 -20.13 -18.25
C LYS A 394 2.40 -20.55 -19.54
N PHE A 395 2.05 -21.84 -19.70
CA PHE A 395 1.51 -22.32 -20.98
C PHE A 395 0.17 -21.69 -21.34
N ASP A 396 -0.63 -21.30 -20.36
CA ASP A 396 -1.94 -20.68 -20.54
C ASP A 396 -1.89 -19.26 -21.15
N LEU A 397 -0.73 -18.61 -21.12
CA LEU A 397 -0.55 -17.28 -21.72
C LEU A 397 -0.77 -17.25 -23.24
N VAL A 398 -0.68 -18.40 -23.92
CA VAL A 398 -0.90 -18.51 -25.36
C VAL A 398 -2.30 -19.03 -25.73
N THR A 399 -3.14 -19.24 -24.73
CA THR A 399 -4.54 -19.66 -24.96
C THR A 399 -5.41 -18.47 -25.33
N GLN A 400 -6.47 -18.72 -26.12
CA GLN A 400 -7.40 -17.67 -26.52
C GLN A 400 -8.16 -17.12 -25.33
N MET A 401 -8.48 -17.98 -24.36
CA MET A 401 -9.18 -17.57 -23.15
C MET A 401 -8.37 -16.55 -22.34
N VAL A 402 -7.08 -16.80 -22.10
CA VAL A 402 -6.24 -15.86 -21.33
C VAL A 402 -5.87 -14.61 -22.14
N TYR A 403 -5.81 -14.73 -23.46
CA TYR A 403 -5.62 -13.56 -24.32
C TYR A 403 -6.80 -12.58 -24.24
N GLU A 404 -8.03 -13.09 -24.26
CA GLU A 404 -9.26 -12.29 -24.17
C GLU A 404 -9.60 -11.88 -22.71
N PHE A 405 -9.29 -12.75 -21.75
CA PHE A 405 -9.54 -12.56 -20.31
C PHE A 405 -8.23 -12.72 -19.50
N PRO A 406 -7.35 -11.72 -19.50
CA PRO A 406 -6.06 -11.79 -18.80
C PRO A 406 -6.19 -12.06 -17.29
N GLU A 407 -7.33 -11.72 -16.69
CA GLU A 407 -7.65 -11.95 -15.28
C GLU A 407 -7.75 -13.44 -14.94
N LEU A 408 -7.98 -14.29 -15.94
CA LEU A 408 -8.08 -15.76 -15.79
C LEU A 408 -6.73 -16.46 -15.90
N GLN A 409 -5.63 -15.72 -16.07
CA GLN A 409 -4.28 -16.26 -16.05
C GLN A 409 -4.04 -17.08 -14.77
N GLY A 410 -3.51 -18.27 -14.93
CA GLY A 410 -3.34 -19.26 -13.86
C GLY A 410 -4.60 -20.08 -13.57
N VAL A 411 -5.78 -19.47 -13.51
CA VAL A 411 -7.06 -20.17 -13.32
C VAL A 411 -7.32 -21.13 -14.49
N MET A 412 -7.16 -20.64 -15.71
CA MET A 412 -7.31 -21.46 -16.90
C MET A 412 -6.15 -22.45 -17.05
N GLY A 413 -4.95 -22.04 -16.66
CA GLY A 413 -3.80 -22.94 -16.60
C GLY A 413 -4.05 -24.17 -15.71
N GLU A 414 -4.63 -23.97 -14.52
CA GLU A 414 -5.02 -25.06 -13.62
C GLU A 414 -6.06 -25.98 -14.27
N ASP A 415 -7.14 -25.42 -14.83
CA ASP A 415 -8.22 -26.20 -15.44
C ASP A 415 -7.71 -27.02 -16.65
N TYR A 416 -6.97 -26.39 -17.54
CA TYR A 416 -6.43 -27.04 -18.73
C TYR A 416 -5.36 -28.09 -18.39
N ALA A 417 -4.48 -27.82 -17.40
CA ALA A 417 -3.51 -28.81 -16.93
C ALA A 417 -4.20 -30.07 -16.36
N ARG A 418 -5.23 -29.86 -15.54
CA ARG A 418 -6.03 -30.98 -14.98
C ARG A 418 -6.70 -31.79 -16.08
N LYS A 419 -7.26 -31.16 -17.11
CA LYS A 419 -7.88 -31.82 -18.26
C LYS A 419 -6.89 -32.53 -19.17
N ALA A 420 -5.68 -32.03 -19.25
CA ALA A 420 -4.59 -32.67 -19.96
C ALA A 420 -4.02 -33.90 -19.21
N GLY A 421 -4.52 -34.19 -18.00
CA GLY A 421 -4.12 -35.37 -17.21
C GLY A 421 -2.88 -35.14 -16.34
N GLU A 422 -2.50 -33.88 -16.06
CA GLU A 422 -1.43 -33.58 -15.11
C GLU A 422 -1.84 -33.99 -13.68
N LYS A 423 -0.86 -34.29 -12.82
CA LYS A 423 -1.11 -34.53 -11.39
C LYS A 423 -1.81 -33.33 -10.78
N GLU A 424 -2.72 -33.56 -9.82
CA GLU A 424 -3.50 -32.49 -9.18
C GLU A 424 -2.60 -31.42 -8.55
N GLU A 425 -1.49 -31.82 -7.90
CA GLU A 425 -0.51 -30.90 -7.32
C GLU A 425 0.16 -30.03 -8.40
N VAL A 426 0.45 -30.60 -9.58
CA VAL A 426 1.02 -29.86 -10.71
C VAL A 426 0.01 -28.86 -11.26
N ALA A 427 -1.23 -29.30 -11.51
CA ALA A 427 -2.28 -28.42 -12.01
C ALA A 427 -2.54 -27.27 -11.04
N ARG A 428 -2.62 -27.57 -9.74
CA ARG A 428 -2.78 -26.57 -8.69
C ARG A 428 -1.62 -25.58 -8.63
N ALA A 429 -0.38 -26.07 -8.75
CA ALA A 429 0.81 -25.21 -8.76
C ALA A 429 0.85 -24.25 -9.95
N VAL A 430 0.26 -24.61 -11.11
CA VAL A 430 0.11 -23.69 -12.25
C VAL A 430 -0.74 -22.47 -11.90
N PHE A 431 -1.75 -22.60 -11.06
CA PHE A 431 -2.49 -21.44 -10.53
C PHE A 431 -1.69 -20.74 -9.42
N GLU A 432 -1.21 -21.50 -8.45
CA GLU A 432 -0.61 -20.98 -7.22
C GLU A 432 0.70 -20.22 -7.45
N HIS A 433 1.44 -20.48 -8.53
CA HIS A 433 2.71 -19.76 -8.76
C HIS A 433 2.54 -18.25 -8.96
N TYR A 434 1.36 -17.79 -9.29
CA TYR A 434 1.06 -16.35 -9.32
C TYR A 434 0.79 -15.75 -7.93
N GLN A 435 0.40 -16.57 -6.95
CA GLN A 435 0.09 -16.13 -5.60
C GLN A 435 1.35 -15.76 -4.78
N PRO A 436 1.28 -14.79 -3.87
CA PRO A 436 0.22 -13.79 -3.77
C PRO A 436 0.35 -12.75 -4.89
N ARG A 437 -0.78 -12.37 -5.51
CA ARG A 437 -0.84 -11.38 -6.61
C ARG A 437 -0.96 -9.95 -6.08
N PHE A 438 -1.48 -9.81 -4.85
CA PHE A 438 -1.66 -8.51 -4.18
C PHE A 438 -1.52 -8.68 -2.66
N ALA A 439 -1.40 -7.56 -1.95
CA ALA A 439 -1.28 -7.58 -0.49
C ALA A 439 -2.55 -8.17 0.15
N GLY A 440 -2.37 -9.10 1.10
CA GLY A 440 -3.47 -9.77 1.78
C GLY A 440 -4.05 -10.99 1.05
N GLU A 441 -3.59 -11.31 -0.17
CA GLU A 441 -3.94 -12.57 -0.82
C GLU A 441 -3.24 -13.74 -0.12
N THR A 442 -3.89 -14.90 -0.11
CA THR A 442 -3.33 -16.13 0.45
C THR A 442 -2.09 -16.58 -0.33
N VAL A 443 -1.13 -17.12 0.38
CA VAL A 443 0.04 -17.76 -0.23
C VAL A 443 -0.33 -19.13 -0.84
N PRO A 444 0.51 -19.69 -1.73
CA PRO A 444 0.33 -21.05 -2.25
C PRO A 444 0.11 -22.07 -1.14
N SER A 445 -0.88 -22.95 -1.32
CA SER A 445 -1.23 -23.97 -0.34
C SER A 445 -0.36 -25.24 -0.50
N THR A 446 0.13 -25.49 -1.70
CA THR A 446 1.00 -26.65 -2.00
C THR A 446 2.48 -26.27 -1.91
N ASN A 447 3.34 -27.24 -1.64
CA ASN A 447 4.79 -27.02 -1.66
C ASN A 447 5.28 -26.74 -3.09
N ALA A 448 4.75 -27.43 -4.06
CA ALA A 448 5.08 -27.19 -5.47
C ALA A 448 4.71 -25.77 -5.89
N GLY A 449 3.50 -25.30 -5.58
CA GLY A 449 3.06 -23.96 -5.85
C GLY A 449 3.93 -22.90 -5.17
N ALA A 450 4.30 -23.09 -3.90
CA ALA A 450 5.15 -22.18 -3.15
C ALA A 450 6.55 -22.04 -3.77
N ILE A 451 7.19 -23.16 -4.12
CA ILE A 451 8.53 -23.18 -4.70
C ILE A 451 8.53 -22.54 -6.09
N VAL A 452 7.57 -22.88 -6.95
CA VAL A 452 7.47 -22.29 -8.30
C VAL A 452 7.12 -20.80 -8.23
N SER A 453 6.30 -20.40 -7.25
CA SER A 453 5.99 -18.98 -7.02
C SER A 453 7.23 -18.16 -6.62
N ILE A 454 8.05 -18.68 -5.70
CA ILE A 454 9.32 -18.04 -5.33
C ILE A 454 10.23 -17.98 -6.57
N ALA A 455 10.34 -19.07 -7.33
CA ALA A 455 11.20 -19.15 -8.51
C ALA A 455 10.79 -18.13 -9.59
N ASP A 456 9.51 -17.99 -9.91
CA ASP A 456 9.01 -17.02 -10.90
C ASP A 456 9.27 -15.56 -10.45
N LYS A 457 9.00 -15.27 -9.18
CA LYS A 457 9.18 -13.93 -8.63
C LYS A 457 10.64 -13.52 -8.53
N ILE A 458 11.51 -14.43 -8.04
CA ILE A 458 12.93 -14.10 -7.91
C ILE A 458 13.63 -14.07 -9.28
N ASP A 459 13.21 -14.87 -10.25
CA ASP A 459 13.69 -14.76 -11.64
C ASP A 459 13.44 -13.35 -12.20
N THR A 460 12.22 -12.85 -12.03
CA THR A 460 11.87 -11.50 -12.49
C THR A 460 12.69 -10.42 -11.79
N ILE A 461 12.80 -10.51 -10.46
CA ILE A 461 13.53 -9.51 -9.67
C ILE A 461 15.01 -9.53 -10.03
N THR A 462 15.66 -10.69 -10.00
CA THR A 462 17.09 -10.83 -10.30
C THR A 462 17.38 -10.45 -11.74
N GLY A 463 16.54 -10.84 -12.70
CA GLY A 463 16.66 -10.46 -14.09
C GLY A 463 16.62 -8.94 -14.29
N CYS A 464 15.64 -8.26 -13.71
CA CYS A 464 15.52 -6.80 -13.76
C CYS A 464 16.75 -6.11 -13.13
N PHE A 465 17.20 -6.55 -11.97
CA PHE A 465 18.40 -6.00 -11.30
C PHE A 465 19.67 -6.23 -12.12
N SER A 466 19.79 -7.38 -12.77
CA SER A 466 20.97 -7.70 -13.59
C SER A 466 21.13 -6.80 -14.83
N ILE A 467 20.04 -6.23 -15.32
CA ILE A 467 20.03 -5.25 -16.43
C ILE A 467 19.85 -3.79 -15.97
N GLY A 468 19.87 -3.55 -14.64
CA GLY A 468 19.82 -2.20 -14.07
C GLY A 468 18.43 -1.62 -13.88
N ILE A 469 17.37 -2.42 -13.99
CA ILE A 469 15.99 -1.99 -13.70
C ILE A 469 15.71 -2.18 -12.20
N ILE A 470 15.89 -1.09 -11.45
CA ILE A 470 15.66 -1.05 -10.00
C ILE A 470 14.52 -0.07 -9.72
N PRO A 471 13.50 -0.46 -8.93
CA PRO A 471 12.38 0.43 -8.63
C PRO A 471 12.79 1.67 -7.85
N THR A 472 12.45 2.86 -8.37
CA THR A 472 12.72 4.16 -7.73
C THR A 472 11.42 4.96 -7.54
N GLY A 473 11.25 5.61 -6.37
CA GLY A 473 10.07 6.43 -6.10
C GLY A 473 8.75 5.69 -6.39
N SER A 474 7.89 6.25 -7.25
CA SER A 474 6.63 5.64 -7.69
C SER A 474 6.78 4.68 -8.88
N GLN A 475 7.97 4.59 -9.51
CA GLN A 475 8.19 3.76 -10.70
C GLN A 475 8.55 2.33 -10.31
N ASP A 476 7.70 1.40 -10.69
CA ASP A 476 7.88 -0.05 -10.52
C ASP A 476 7.09 -0.81 -11.62
N PRO A 477 7.53 -0.75 -12.88
CA PRO A 477 6.76 -1.25 -14.02
C PRO A 477 6.56 -2.76 -13.99
N TYR A 478 7.46 -3.51 -13.33
CA TYR A 478 7.36 -4.96 -13.17
C TYR A 478 6.79 -5.39 -11.81
N ALA A 479 6.33 -4.45 -10.99
CA ALA A 479 5.82 -4.71 -9.65
C ALA A 479 6.79 -5.51 -8.75
N LEU A 480 8.10 -5.23 -8.88
CA LEU A 480 9.16 -5.94 -8.18
C LEU A 480 9.00 -5.87 -6.65
N ARG A 481 8.51 -4.71 -6.14
CA ARG A 481 8.26 -4.53 -4.71
C ARG A 481 7.21 -5.51 -4.18
N ARG A 482 6.15 -5.71 -4.96
CA ARG A 482 5.07 -6.64 -4.61
C ARG A 482 5.54 -8.09 -4.71
N GLN A 483 6.33 -8.42 -5.74
CA GLN A 483 6.90 -9.75 -5.90
C GLN A 483 7.85 -10.10 -4.74
N ALA A 484 8.72 -9.18 -4.33
CA ALA A 484 9.60 -9.38 -3.18
C ALA A 484 8.83 -9.57 -1.86
N ALA A 485 7.77 -8.77 -1.64
CA ALA A 485 6.90 -8.96 -0.47
C ALA A 485 6.22 -10.34 -0.49
N GLY A 486 5.80 -10.80 -1.67
CA GLY A 486 5.24 -12.15 -1.85
C GLY A 486 6.22 -13.26 -1.49
N ILE A 487 7.50 -13.16 -1.88
CA ILE A 487 8.53 -14.13 -1.49
C ILE A 487 8.69 -14.16 0.03
N VAL A 488 8.81 -12.99 0.68
CA VAL A 488 8.94 -12.88 2.15
C VAL A 488 7.75 -13.54 2.85
N GLN A 489 6.55 -13.27 2.38
CA GLN A 489 5.32 -13.86 2.93
C GLN A 489 5.27 -15.38 2.74
N ILE A 490 5.64 -15.90 1.56
CA ILE A 490 5.66 -17.34 1.30
C ILE A 490 6.66 -18.05 2.22
N LEU A 491 7.90 -17.52 2.35
CA LEU A 491 8.91 -18.08 3.23
C LEU A 491 8.41 -18.19 4.67
N LEU A 492 7.73 -17.13 5.16
CA LEU A 492 7.19 -17.07 6.51
C LEU A 492 6.00 -18.03 6.70
N ASP A 493 4.94 -17.88 5.89
CA ASP A 493 3.68 -18.57 6.11
C ASP A 493 3.78 -20.09 5.84
N ARG A 494 4.63 -20.46 4.87
CA ARG A 494 4.90 -21.87 4.57
C ARG A 494 6.02 -22.47 5.41
N LYS A 495 6.66 -21.67 6.29
CA LYS A 495 7.77 -22.07 7.18
C LYS A 495 8.87 -22.79 6.39
N LEU A 496 9.24 -22.25 5.24
CA LEU A 496 10.27 -22.83 4.40
C LEU A 496 11.65 -22.56 5.00
N SER A 497 12.48 -23.59 5.09
CA SER A 497 13.84 -23.54 5.69
C SER A 497 14.90 -22.96 4.73
N ALA A 498 14.54 -22.03 3.87
CA ALA A 498 15.45 -21.30 2.99
C ALA A 498 15.61 -19.87 3.46
N THR A 499 16.84 -19.38 3.43
CA THR A 499 17.13 -17.96 3.71
C THR A 499 16.95 -17.10 2.45
N LEU A 500 16.86 -15.78 2.62
CA LEU A 500 16.87 -14.85 1.49
C LEU A 500 18.15 -14.99 0.67
N SER A 501 19.30 -15.15 1.32
CA SER A 501 20.58 -15.40 0.65
C SER A 501 20.59 -16.70 -0.19
N ASP A 502 19.95 -17.77 0.29
CA ASP A 502 19.79 -18.99 -0.50
C ASP A 502 19.02 -18.70 -1.79
N VAL A 503 17.88 -18.02 -1.67
CA VAL A 503 17.03 -17.65 -2.81
C VAL A 503 17.80 -16.75 -3.80
N PHE A 504 18.54 -15.76 -3.30
CA PHE A 504 19.33 -14.86 -4.16
C PHE A 504 20.46 -15.57 -4.88
N ASN A 505 21.23 -16.39 -4.17
CA ASN A 505 22.38 -17.11 -4.76
C ASN A 505 21.92 -18.07 -5.85
N ILE A 506 20.86 -18.84 -5.63
CA ILE A 506 20.29 -19.73 -6.64
C ILE A 506 19.89 -18.95 -7.91
N ALA A 507 19.17 -17.84 -7.73
CA ALA A 507 18.72 -17.03 -8.86
C ALA A 507 19.90 -16.35 -9.60
N LEU A 508 20.87 -15.83 -8.88
CA LEU A 508 22.08 -15.22 -9.46
C LEU A 508 22.90 -16.24 -10.26
N ASP A 509 23.08 -17.46 -9.74
CA ASP A 509 23.79 -18.54 -10.43
C ASP A 509 23.07 -18.93 -11.73
N VAL A 510 21.74 -19.03 -11.70
CA VAL A 510 20.96 -19.33 -12.90
C VAL A 510 21.10 -18.20 -13.94
N HIS A 511 20.93 -16.95 -13.56
CA HIS A 511 21.08 -15.82 -14.49
C HIS A 511 22.50 -15.69 -15.04
N SER A 512 23.53 -15.96 -14.23
CA SER A 512 24.92 -16.00 -14.69
C SER A 512 25.12 -17.06 -15.76
N ASN A 513 24.59 -18.27 -15.58
CA ASN A 513 24.69 -19.35 -16.54
C ASN A 513 23.90 -19.10 -17.85
N PHE A 514 22.87 -18.28 -17.81
CA PHE A 514 22.12 -17.84 -19.00
C PHE A 514 22.77 -16.67 -19.73
N GLY A 515 23.81 -16.06 -19.17
CA GLY A 515 24.57 -14.96 -19.80
C GLY A 515 23.83 -13.61 -19.82
N ASN A 516 22.79 -13.45 -18.98
CA ASN A 516 21.96 -12.25 -18.98
C ASN A 516 22.48 -11.14 -18.05
N MET A 517 23.61 -11.35 -17.38
CA MET A 517 24.11 -10.42 -16.36
C MET A 517 24.98 -9.33 -16.98
N LYS A 518 24.55 -8.08 -16.86
CA LYS A 518 25.31 -6.88 -17.27
C LYS A 518 26.06 -6.20 -16.11
N ARG A 519 25.81 -6.66 -14.88
CA ARG A 519 26.35 -6.09 -13.65
C ARG A 519 27.00 -7.18 -12.81
N SER A 520 27.84 -6.81 -11.87
CA SER A 520 28.52 -7.79 -11.01
C SER A 520 27.55 -8.48 -10.05
N THR A 521 27.76 -9.77 -9.84
CA THR A 521 26.94 -10.58 -8.92
C THR A 521 26.93 -9.99 -7.50
N ASP A 522 28.06 -9.46 -7.04
CA ASP A 522 28.17 -8.93 -5.68
C ASP A 522 27.39 -7.62 -5.49
N GLU A 523 27.41 -6.74 -6.50
CA GLU A 523 26.58 -5.52 -6.50
C GLU A 523 25.10 -5.87 -6.45
N ILE A 524 24.67 -6.79 -7.32
CA ILE A 524 23.26 -7.20 -7.39
C ILE A 524 22.84 -7.87 -6.06
N ARG A 525 23.68 -8.75 -5.50
CA ARG A 525 23.41 -9.40 -4.22
C ARG A 525 23.19 -8.38 -3.09
N LYS A 526 24.06 -7.37 -3.01
CA LYS A 526 23.92 -6.29 -2.02
C LYS A 526 22.62 -5.53 -2.19
N GLU A 527 22.29 -5.13 -3.40
CA GLU A 527 21.04 -4.41 -3.70
C GLU A 527 19.78 -5.26 -3.43
N LEU A 528 19.83 -6.57 -3.73
CA LEU A 528 18.76 -7.50 -3.38
C LEU A 528 18.56 -7.55 -1.87
N HIS A 529 19.65 -7.65 -1.08
CA HIS A 529 19.55 -7.60 0.38
C HIS A 529 18.89 -6.30 0.84
N GLU A 530 19.36 -5.15 0.41
CA GLU A 530 18.78 -3.85 0.77
C GLU A 530 17.31 -3.76 0.34
N PHE A 531 17.01 -4.21 -0.87
CA PHE A 531 15.66 -4.22 -1.42
C PHE A 531 14.71 -5.11 -0.60
N PHE A 532 15.09 -6.32 -0.25
CA PHE A 532 14.28 -7.23 0.57
C PHE A 532 14.20 -6.78 2.04
N GLY A 533 15.27 -6.20 2.59
CA GLY A 533 15.27 -5.65 3.95
C GLY A 533 14.15 -4.64 4.19
N LEU A 534 13.84 -3.80 3.20
CA LEU A 534 12.70 -2.88 3.28
C LEU A 534 11.35 -3.61 3.32
N ARG A 535 11.23 -4.81 2.74
CA ARG A 535 9.98 -5.62 2.77
C ARG A 535 9.83 -6.30 4.11
N VAL A 536 10.91 -6.87 4.62
CA VAL A 536 10.94 -7.44 5.98
C VAL A 536 10.64 -6.35 7.01
N LYS A 537 11.24 -5.16 6.88
CA LYS A 537 10.93 -4.01 7.75
C LYS A 537 9.46 -3.66 7.72
N LYS A 538 8.86 -3.58 6.53
CA LYS A 538 7.42 -3.27 6.39
C LYS A 538 6.56 -4.35 7.05
N LEU A 539 6.84 -5.63 6.81
CA LEU A 539 6.14 -6.75 7.43
C LEU A 539 6.17 -6.65 8.96
N LEU A 540 7.33 -6.44 9.55
CA LEU A 540 7.50 -6.30 10.99
C LEU A 540 6.75 -5.08 11.55
N SER A 541 6.76 -3.97 10.82
CA SER A 541 6.11 -2.71 11.25
C SER A 541 4.58 -2.77 11.27
N GLU A 542 3.96 -3.81 10.73
CA GLU A 542 2.51 -4.01 10.81
C GLU A 542 2.05 -4.40 12.23
N THR A 543 2.94 -5.03 13.01
CA THR A 543 2.60 -5.58 14.33
C THR A 543 3.53 -5.14 15.45
N LEU A 544 4.72 -4.65 15.13
CA LEU A 544 5.75 -4.32 16.11
C LEU A 544 6.02 -2.81 16.19
N ARG A 545 6.43 -2.37 17.36
CA ARG A 545 6.89 -0.99 17.61
C ARG A 545 8.18 -0.71 16.83
N TYR A 546 8.35 0.52 16.34
CA TYR A 546 9.46 0.91 15.44
C TYR A 546 10.86 0.60 15.98
N ASP A 547 11.09 0.79 17.27
CA ASP A 547 12.38 0.55 17.91
C ASP A 547 12.70 -0.95 18.06
N VAL A 548 11.67 -1.79 18.30
CA VAL A 548 11.78 -3.25 18.26
C VAL A 548 12.14 -3.72 16.85
N VAL A 549 11.48 -3.16 15.82
CA VAL A 549 11.79 -3.46 14.41
C VAL A 549 13.25 -3.12 14.11
N ASP A 550 13.71 -1.93 14.47
CA ASP A 550 15.09 -1.51 14.19
C ASP A 550 16.12 -2.34 14.98
N ALA A 551 15.80 -2.78 16.21
CA ALA A 551 16.65 -3.63 17.03
C ALA A 551 16.86 -5.02 16.39
N VAL A 552 15.78 -5.71 16.00
CA VAL A 552 15.91 -7.07 15.45
C VAL A 552 16.46 -7.10 14.02
N LEU A 553 16.17 -6.09 13.19
CA LEU A 553 16.74 -5.97 11.86
C LEU A 553 18.24 -5.79 11.87
N SER A 554 18.77 -5.10 12.87
CA SER A 554 20.22 -4.90 13.04
C SER A 554 20.98 -6.20 13.32
N ALA A 555 20.29 -7.20 13.88
CA ALA A 555 20.84 -8.55 14.08
C ALA A 555 20.76 -9.44 12.84
N GLY A 556 20.20 -8.92 11.75
CA GLY A 556 20.01 -9.63 10.48
C GLY A 556 18.57 -10.11 10.26
N TYR A 557 18.23 -10.22 8.98
CA TYR A 557 16.88 -10.58 8.49
C TYR A 557 16.92 -11.62 7.37
N ASP A 558 18.04 -12.30 7.20
CA ASP A 558 18.22 -13.29 6.13
C ASP A 558 17.29 -14.48 6.30
N ASP A 559 17.10 -14.93 7.55
CA ASP A 559 16.05 -15.86 7.94
C ASP A 559 14.81 -15.07 8.38
N VAL A 560 13.78 -15.06 7.52
CA VAL A 560 12.54 -14.30 7.74
C VAL A 560 11.79 -14.79 8.97
N ALA A 561 11.70 -16.10 9.18
CA ALA A 561 10.99 -16.66 10.33
C ALA A 561 11.73 -16.32 11.65
N SER A 562 13.04 -16.40 11.65
CA SER A 562 13.87 -16.04 12.80
C SER A 562 13.68 -14.58 13.22
N VAL A 563 13.72 -13.63 12.27
CA VAL A 563 13.57 -12.20 12.60
C VAL A 563 12.15 -11.88 13.10
N VAL A 564 11.12 -12.51 12.58
CA VAL A 564 9.74 -12.35 13.06
C VAL A 564 9.59 -12.89 14.49
N ASN A 565 10.13 -14.08 14.76
CA ASN A 565 10.08 -14.67 16.10
C ASN A 565 10.85 -13.83 17.13
N ARG A 566 12.04 -13.33 16.78
CA ARG A 566 12.84 -12.44 17.65
C ARG A 566 12.09 -11.14 17.92
N GLY A 567 11.45 -10.57 16.90
CA GLY A 567 10.63 -9.36 17.05
C GLY A 567 9.44 -9.56 17.98
N ALA A 568 8.71 -10.67 17.84
CA ALA A 568 7.56 -11.00 18.69
C ALA A 568 7.99 -11.23 20.15
N ALA A 569 9.07 -11.99 20.38
CA ALA A 569 9.61 -12.23 21.73
C ALA A 569 10.06 -10.91 22.39
N LEU A 570 10.78 -10.06 21.63
CA LEU A 570 11.26 -8.77 22.12
C LEU A 570 10.10 -7.81 22.44
N MET A 571 9.07 -7.77 21.59
CA MET A 571 7.87 -6.95 21.81
C MET A 571 7.14 -7.36 23.08
N THR A 572 6.99 -8.68 23.29
CA THR A 572 6.40 -9.23 24.53
C THR A 572 7.21 -8.84 25.76
N ALA A 573 8.53 -8.95 25.69
CA ALA A 573 9.41 -8.58 26.82
C ALA A 573 9.35 -7.08 27.13
N VAL A 574 9.35 -6.22 26.11
CA VAL A 574 9.22 -4.76 26.29
C VAL A 574 7.91 -4.38 26.98
N GLN A 575 6.82 -5.12 26.75
CA GLN A 575 5.54 -4.91 27.42
C GLN A 575 5.54 -5.21 28.92
N THR A 576 6.56 -5.93 29.44
CA THR A 576 6.71 -6.17 30.89
C THR A 576 7.22 -4.95 31.67
N GLY A 577 7.53 -3.84 30.97
CA GLY A 577 7.88 -2.56 31.57
C GLY A 577 9.21 -2.59 32.34
N ASP A 578 9.18 -2.14 33.61
CA ASP A 578 10.39 -1.94 34.42
C ASP A 578 11.28 -3.18 34.60
N VAL A 579 10.70 -4.36 34.54
CA VAL A 579 11.46 -5.64 34.67
C VAL A 579 12.42 -5.80 33.51
N PHE A 580 11.96 -5.59 32.27
CA PHE A 580 12.80 -5.72 31.09
C PHE A 580 13.71 -4.51 30.88
N LYS A 581 13.31 -3.34 31.33
CA LYS A 581 14.11 -2.11 31.28
C LYS A 581 15.47 -2.31 31.92
N ALA A 582 15.54 -2.92 33.13
CA ALA A 582 16.80 -3.23 33.81
C ALA A 582 17.73 -4.14 32.96
N THR A 583 17.14 -5.08 32.20
CA THR A 583 17.89 -5.93 31.27
C THR A 583 18.49 -5.13 30.14
N VAL A 584 17.68 -4.27 29.50
CA VAL A 584 18.13 -3.39 28.38
C VAL A 584 19.23 -2.45 28.85
N GLU A 585 19.08 -1.81 30.02
CA GLU A 585 20.11 -0.93 30.60
C GLU A 585 21.43 -1.69 30.87
N SER A 586 21.33 -2.90 31.39
CA SER A 586 22.50 -3.76 31.63
C SER A 586 23.20 -4.13 30.32
N PHE A 587 22.46 -4.55 29.31
CA PHE A 587 23.02 -4.89 28.00
C PHE A 587 23.63 -3.68 27.29
N ASN A 588 23.03 -2.50 27.41
CA ASN A 588 23.59 -1.26 26.90
C ASN A 588 24.90 -0.87 27.59
N ARG A 589 25.05 -1.12 28.91
CA ARG A 589 26.33 -0.92 29.62
C ARG A 589 27.40 -1.88 29.10
N VAL A 590 27.04 -3.15 28.86
CA VAL A 590 27.94 -4.14 28.24
C VAL A 590 28.39 -3.67 26.86
N GLY A 591 27.47 -3.30 25.97
CA GLY A 591 27.75 -2.89 24.61
C GLY A 591 28.62 -1.62 24.53
N ASN A 592 28.38 -0.63 25.40
CA ASN A 592 29.14 0.62 25.43
C ASN A 592 30.61 0.41 25.76
N LEU A 593 30.93 -0.56 26.62
CA LEU A 593 32.31 -0.89 26.97
C LEU A 593 32.91 -1.94 26.02
N ALA A 594 32.13 -2.90 25.56
CA ALA A 594 32.51 -3.85 24.51
C ALA A 594 33.08 -3.17 23.25
N ALA A 595 32.54 -2.01 22.88
CA ALA A 595 33.03 -1.22 21.75
C ALA A 595 34.49 -0.73 21.89
N LYS A 596 35.07 -0.78 23.10
CA LYS A 596 36.45 -0.40 23.36
C LYS A 596 37.42 -1.61 23.38
N ALA A 597 36.91 -2.82 23.20
CA ALA A 597 37.73 -4.04 23.22
C ALA A 597 38.61 -4.14 21.98
N VAL A 598 39.87 -4.51 22.16
CA VAL A 598 40.83 -4.77 21.09
C VAL A 598 40.65 -6.19 20.51
N HIS A 599 40.25 -7.13 21.33
CA HIS A 599 39.99 -8.54 20.98
C HIS A 599 38.82 -9.11 21.78
N LYS A 600 38.36 -10.31 21.42
CA LYS A 600 37.26 -11.02 22.09
C LYS A 600 37.73 -12.29 22.83
N SER A 601 39.00 -12.57 22.83
CA SER A 601 39.56 -13.74 23.49
C SER A 601 39.69 -13.48 25.00
N VAL A 602 38.97 -14.26 25.79
CA VAL A 602 38.94 -14.15 27.28
C VAL A 602 39.93 -15.12 27.87
N ASN A 603 40.81 -14.63 28.74
CA ASN A 603 41.72 -15.44 29.52
C ASN A 603 41.23 -15.54 30.98
N THR A 604 40.68 -16.68 31.36
CA THR A 604 40.15 -16.90 32.72
C THR A 604 41.24 -16.89 33.79
N GLY A 605 42.51 -17.12 33.42
CA GLY A 605 43.64 -17.06 34.31
C GLY A 605 44.02 -15.64 34.79
N GLU A 606 43.55 -14.61 34.05
CA GLU A 606 43.76 -13.20 34.35
C GLU A 606 42.63 -12.56 35.18
N PHE A 607 41.63 -13.34 35.60
CA PHE A 607 40.59 -12.84 36.47
C PHE A 607 41.12 -12.53 37.87
N THR A 608 41.06 -11.27 38.24
CA THR A 608 41.55 -10.78 39.53
C THR A 608 40.45 -10.59 40.57
N GLU A 609 39.20 -10.39 40.11
CA GLU A 609 38.06 -10.12 40.97
C GLU A 609 36.96 -11.18 40.81
N GLN A 610 36.21 -11.41 41.89
CA GLN A 610 35.13 -12.43 41.88
C GLN A 610 34.02 -12.08 40.92
N GLY A 611 33.75 -10.77 40.70
CA GLY A 611 32.74 -10.30 39.75
C GLY A 611 33.02 -10.76 38.32
N GLU A 612 34.28 -10.83 37.88
CA GLU A 612 34.68 -11.34 36.55
C GLU A 612 34.34 -12.82 36.40
N LYS A 613 34.67 -13.63 37.43
CA LYS A 613 34.35 -15.06 37.42
C LYS A 613 32.86 -15.32 37.41
N ASN A 614 32.12 -14.62 38.27
CA ASN A 614 30.67 -14.76 38.36
C ASN A 614 29.97 -14.40 37.03
N LEU A 615 30.38 -13.33 36.36
CA LEU A 615 29.82 -12.96 35.06
C LEU A 615 30.18 -13.97 33.98
N TYR A 616 31.42 -14.43 33.94
CA TYR A 616 31.88 -15.47 33.02
C TYR A 616 31.07 -16.77 33.21
N GLU A 617 30.97 -17.26 34.45
CA GLU A 617 30.23 -18.50 34.77
C GLU A 617 28.73 -18.37 34.43
N ALA A 618 28.09 -17.21 34.72
CA ALA A 618 26.70 -16.97 34.44
C ALA A 618 26.46 -17.00 32.93
N TRP A 619 27.30 -16.34 32.14
CA TRP A 619 27.17 -16.32 30.69
C TRP A 619 27.44 -17.68 30.06
N TYR A 620 28.59 -18.26 30.29
CA TYR A 620 28.96 -19.52 29.66
C TYR A 620 28.13 -20.70 30.14
N GLY A 621 27.53 -20.63 31.34
CA GLY A 621 26.54 -21.60 31.81
C GLY A 621 25.21 -21.54 31.02
N ALA A 622 24.83 -20.36 30.51
CA ALA A 622 23.63 -20.18 29.67
C ALA A 622 23.90 -20.28 28.17
N TYR A 623 25.14 -20.10 27.73
CA TYR A 623 25.54 -19.86 26.34
C TYR A 623 25.14 -20.96 25.36
N GLU A 624 25.43 -22.22 25.71
CA GLU A 624 25.12 -23.37 24.85
C GLU A 624 23.60 -23.51 24.63
N SER A 625 22.82 -23.37 25.69
CA SER A 625 21.36 -23.41 25.63
C SER A 625 20.81 -22.20 24.86
N TYR A 626 21.41 -21.02 25.00
CA TYR A 626 21.06 -19.83 24.25
C TYR A 626 21.29 -20.02 22.75
N CYS A 627 22.45 -20.54 22.35
CA CYS A 627 22.76 -20.81 20.96
C CYS A 627 21.81 -21.86 20.34
N THR A 628 21.50 -22.91 21.10
CA THR A 628 20.55 -23.95 20.69
C THR A 628 19.16 -23.36 20.49
N ALA A 629 18.65 -22.57 21.43
CA ALA A 629 17.34 -21.91 21.29
C ALA A 629 17.28 -20.99 20.07
N LEU A 630 18.35 -20.23 19.77
CA LEU A 630 18.43 -19.42 18.55
C LEU A 630 18.40 -20.27 17.27
N GLN A 631 19.10 -21.40 17.24
CA GLN A 631 19.16 -22.31 16.09
C GLN A 631 17.80 -23.00 15.85
N GLU A 632 17.10 -23.35 16.92
CA GLU A 632 15.78 -23.98 16.88
C GLU A 632 14.65 -22.97 16.61
N GLY A 633 14.95 -21.66 16.59
CA GLY A 633 13.99 -20.59 16.36
C GLY A 633 13.12 -20.26 17.58
N ASP A 634 13.45 -20.79 18.76
CA ASP A 634 12.80 -20.44 20.03
C ASP A 634 13.37 -19.12 20.59
N ALA A 635 12.91 -18.02 19.99
CA ALA A 635 13.34 -16.69 20.37
C ALA A 635 12.95 -16.31 21.81
N THR A 636 11.84 -16.85 22.32
CA THR A 636 11.39 -16.59 23.69
C THR A 636 12.35 -17.21 24.70
N GLN A 637 12.73 -18.47 24.49
CA GLN A 637 13.70 -19.14 25.34
C GLN A 637 15.09 -18.49 25.23
N ALA A 638 15.53 -18.14 24.02
CA ALA A 638 16.78 -17.44 23.81
C ALA A 638 16.83 -16.09 24.58
N LEU A 639 15.78 -15.28 24.49
CA LEU A 639 15.70 -14.01 25.22
C LEU A 639 15.66 -14.22 26.74
N THR A 640 14.97 -15.25 27.22
CA THR A 640 14.91 -15.61 28.63
C THR A 640 16.31 -15.97 29.16
N LEU A 641 17.04 -16.82 28.43
CA LEU A 641 18.39 -17.21 28.77
C LEU A 641 19.37 -16.02 28.74
N ALA A 642 19.29 -15.16 27.72
CA ALA A 642 20.05 -13.92 27.66
C ALA A 642 19.75 -13.01 28.87
N SER A 643 18.47 -12.82 29.19
CA SER A 643 18.05 -11.96 30.31
C SER A 643 18.47 -12.50 31.68
N SER A 644 18.68 -13.82 31.83
CA SER A 644 19.07 -14.44 33.08
C SER A 644 20.44 -13.98 33.64
N ILE A 645 21.30 -13.42 32.75
CA ILE A 645 22.61 -12.90 33.17
C ILE A 645 22.55 -11.48 33.76
N THR A 646 21.41 -10.79 33.68
CA THR A 646 21.25 -9.40 34.13
C THR A 646 21.75 -9.16 35.53
N PRO A 647 21.45 -10.01 36.55
CA PRO A 647 21.96 -9.82 37.89
C PRO A 647 23.50 -9.91 37.97
N ALA A 648 24.11 -10.84 37.21
CA ALA A 648 25.56 -10.99 37.18
C ALA A 648 26.24 -9.80 36.46
N VAL A 649 25.63 -9.25 35.43
CA VAL A 649 26.09 -8.02 34.76
C VAL A 649 26.03 -6.84 35.70
N THR A 650 24.95 -6.67 36.46
CA THR A 650 24.79 -5.59 37.43
C THR A 650 25.85 -5.71 38.52
N ALA A 651 25.99 -6.90 39.15
CA ALA A 651 26.97 -7.13 40.17
C ALA A 651 28.44 -6.93 39.70
N PHE A 652 28.72 -7.30 38.45
CA PHE A 652 30.03 -7.05 37.82
C PHE A 652 30.32 -5.54 37.75
N PHE A 653 29.40 -4.73 37.26
CA PHE A 653 29.59 -3.29 37.15
C PHE A 653 29.62 -2.56 38.50
N ASP A 654 29.03 -3.14 39.54
CA ASP A 654 29.04 -2.56 40.89
C ASP A 654 30.34 -2.87 41.65
N SER A 655 31.00 -4.00 41.31
CA SER A 655 32.17 -4.47 42.03
C SER A 655 33.49 -4.37 41.27
N VAL A 656 33.45 -4.27 39.90
CA VAL A 656 34.64 -4.35 39.04
C VAL A 656 34.88 -3.02 38.31
N MET A 657 36.07 -2.43 38.52
CA MET A 657 36.51 -1.26 37.75
C MET A 657 37.03 -1.73 36.38
N VAL A 658 36.11 -1.75 35.36
CA VAL A 658 36.45 -2.27 34.02
C VAL A 658 37.67 -1.60 33.41
N MET A 659 37.77 -0.27 33.53
CA MET A 659 38.90 0.53 33.02
C MET A 659 40.07 0.54 34.03
N ALA A 660 40.58 -0.64 34.36
CA ALA A 660 41.74 -0.81 35.25
C ALA A 660 43.00 -0.14 34.68
N GLU A 661 43.93 0.23 35.56
CA GLU A 661 45.22 0.81 35.17
C GLU A 661 46.10 -0.22 34.46
N ASP A 662 46.06 -1.47 34.92
CA ASP A 662 46.74 -2.60 34.26
C ASP A 662 46.13 -2.91 32.91
N ASP A 663 46.90 -2.81 31.85
CA ASP A 663 46.48 -3.02 30.48
C ASP A 663 46.01 -4.44 30.20
N ALA A 664 46.63 -5.46 30.78
CA ALA A 664 46.26 -6.86 30.59
C ALA A 664 44.88 -7.14 31.22
N VAL A 665 44.69 -6.71 32.45
CA VAL A 665 43.41 -6.84 33.19
C VAL A 665 42.32 -6.08 32.51
N ARG A 666 42.58 -4.83 32.09
CA ARG A 666 41.60 -3.99 31.37
C ARG A 666 41.17 -4.64 30.05
N ASN A 667 42.13 -5.08 29.23
CA ASN A 667 41.83 -5.70 27.95
C ASN A 667 41.06 -7.02 28.10
N ASN A 668 41.36 -7.82 29.12
CA ASN A 668 40.64 -9.05 29.39
C ASN A 668 39.19 -8.80 29.85
N ARG A 669 38.93 -7.77 30.68
CA ARG A 669 37.60 -7.32 31.09
C ARG A 669 36.78 -6.84 29.89
N LEU A 670 37.39 -6.02 29.03
CA LEU A 670 36.76 -5.57 27.81
C LEU A 670 36.48 -6.73 26.83
N ALA A 671 37.37 -7.72 26.74
CA ALA A 671 37.21 -8.91 25.93
C ALA A 671 36.00 -9.76 26.39
N LEU A 672 35.80 -9.91 27.70
CA LEU A 672 34.67 -10.61 28.29
C LEU A 672 33.34 -9.92 27.87
N LEU A 673 33.27 -8.60 28.03
CA LEU A 673 32.07 -7.83 27.62
C LEU A 673 31.83 -7.90 26.10
N ALA A 674 32.90 -7.86 25.30
CA ALA A 674 32.78 -7.96 23.83
C ALA A 674 32.33 -9.36 23.37
N ALA A 675 32.76 -10.42 24.07
CA ALA A 675 32.27 -11.77 23.77
C ALA A 675 30.76 -11.87 24.04
N ILE A 676 30.29 -11.35 25.18
CA ILE A 676 28.86 -11.32 25.52
C ILE A 676 28.07 -10.47 24.54
N ASP A 677 28.48 -9.22 24.30
CA ASP A 677 27.80 -8.28 23.40
C ASP A 677 27.63 -8.84 21.97
N SER A 678 28.68 -9.49 21.44
CA SER A 678 28.64 -10.07 20.12
C SER A 678 27.57 -11.14 19.93
N GLU A 679 27.32 -11.92 20.99
CA GLU A 679 26.28 -12.95 20.94
C GLU A 679 24.90 -12.38 21.21
N LEU A 680 24.77 -11.40 22.12
CA LEU A 680 23.51 -10.69 22.33
C LEU A 680 23.04 -9.98 21.03
N LYS A 681 23.96 -9.41 20.27
CA LYS A 681 23.68 -8.77 18.97
C LYS A 681 23.21 -9.74 17.87
N ARG A 682 23.37 -11.04 18.04
CA ARG A 682 22.75 -12.05 17.16
C ARG A 682 21.24 -12.12 17.37
N PHE A 683 20.76 -11.74 18.55
CA PHE A 683 19.33 -11.66 18.84
C PHE A 683 18.75 -10.31 18.43
N ALA A 684 19.28 -9.23 18.96
CA ALA A 684 18.87 -7.85 18.68
C ALA A 684 19.96 -6.85 19.08
N ASP A 685 19.93 -5.67 18.49
CA ASP A 685 20.68 -4.51 18.98
C ASP A 685 19.85 -3.79 20.05
N PHE A 686 20.08 -4.15 21.30
CA PHE A 686 19.32 -3.62 22.45
C PHE A 686 19.49 -2.11 22.65
N SER A 687 20.55 -1.49 22.08
CA SER A 687 20.77 -0.05 22.16
C SER A 687 19.73 0.80 21.42
N LYS A 688 18.96 0.17 20.54
CA LYS A 688 17.90 0.82 19.75
C LYS A 688 16.54 0.86 20.45
N LEU A 689 16.41 0.11 21.57
CA LEU A 689 15.15 0.07 22.30
C LEU A 689 14.93 1.33 23.13
N VAL A 690 13.72 1.86 23.05
CA VAL A 690 13.24 2.97 23.87
C VAL A 690 12.47 2.39 25.06
N VAL A 691 13.12 2.34 26.24
CA VAL A 691 12.61 1.73 27.47
C VAL A 691 12.51 2.74 28.61
#